data_17d670b37edfbbad16f3e7fe9b315ab6
#
_entry.id   17d670b37edfbbad16f3e7fe9b315ab6
#
_cell.length_a   1.000
_cell.length_b   1.000
_cell.length_c   1.000
_cell.angle_alpha   90.00
_cell.angle_beta   90.00
_cell.angle_gamma   90.00
#
_symmetry.space_group_name_H-M   'P 1'
#
loop_
_entity.id
_entity.type
_entity.pdbx_description
1 polymer ?
#
loop_
_entity_poly.entity_id
_entity_poly.type
_entity_poly.pdbx_seq_one_letter_code
_entity_poly.pdbx_strand_id
1 'polypeptide(L)'
;MKLNKLTAAVIAAVTAFVPFSTTFSVSSEPSAVYAADYTSNLKPVKVNATTFPDPNFRSYISSAFDKDKNGTLDADELLVARNIWCNNMNIKSLQGIEYITELRGLYCMDNQISTMDLSKNQQITGIWCSGNLFTSLDFSSTPTLQWVYCYDCKLTSLNVAQNPEMSYIECNSNPLKKIDVSHNPVLEHLMCGDCELTELDLSHNPRMQHLDAFRNKFKTLDVTCCPLMKRLDVWDNPDLGSIDVSKCPGLQYYNCSNNNATSVDVSHNPELNKLICSYNKLKSIDVSKNPKLAYLDCMQNELTGLDLSHNPNLRFLQAFINEFTELDIGYNPFLIKTHNEGKDEDIWNYGKFHAWKIDYGGDTSTGGDNIFFIAFDNKVKLDKTPKAAAVEYASDDDNITDTSQLITREAAVQTLYEMAGKPSVSGLKSRFKDVKHGAWYENALLWGEKNSMFFGYPNVLSDTFGVGKWVTREDAALMLMRYSEYKNYERAIDFGRSDDFMDYFDVDFDHWEAICWACTWHIMEGKGEEGAPKEERRLDPKGKATRTEYTEMINRMLEVNKTSAEFTIPENPKTTVTTASPVTTTAATTTTRPVKPEITVDYSLGDVNNDKAVNAVDASTVLTYYAMTSTNKKGDLSDKQMTAADVDRDGNINAVDASHILSYYAYVSTAKAKIETMENFMKQQ
;
A
#
# COMPACT_ATOMS: atom_id res chain seq x y z
N MET A 1 21.20 35.69 10.37
CA MET A 1 19.84 36.16 10.64
C MET A 1 19.02 36.46 9.37
N LYS A 2 19.53 36.20 8.15
CA LYS A 2 18.83 36.37 6.88
C LYS A 2 18.54 35.03 6.15
N LEU A 3 19.09 33.92 6.61
CA LEU A 3 18.96 32.61 6.02
C LEU A 3 17.59 31.96 6.29
N ASN A 4 16.98 32.20 7.46
CA ASN A 4 15.72 31.55 7.88
C ASN A 4 14.49 32.01 7.10
N LYS A 5 14.51 33.19 6.49
CA LYS A 5 13.38 33.67 5.65
C LYS A 5 13.37 33.07 4.24
N LEU A 6 14.53 32.64 3.74
CA LEU A 6 14.65 31.99 2.43
C LEU A 6 14.14 30.56 2.47
N THR A 7 14.41 29.83 3.57
CA THR A 7 13.99 28.44 3.75
C THR A 7 12.46 28.33 3.88
N ALA A 8 11.82 29.30 4.54
CA ALA A 8 10.36 29.32 4.67
C ALA A 8 9.64 29.57 3.33
N ALA A 9 10.23 30.40 2.45
CA ALA A 9 9.65 30.66 1.12
C ALA A 9 9.78 29.44 0.18
N VAL A 10 10.84 28.65 0.31
CA VAL A 10 11.04 27.41 -0.47
C VAL A 10 10.08 26.32 -0.01
N ILE A 11 9.84 26.19 1.29
CA ILE A 11 8.88 25.21 1.83
C ILE A 11 7.44 25.58 1.44
N ALA A 12 7.08 26.88 1.42
CA ALA A 12 5.74 27.32 1.01
C ALA A 12 5.47 27.09 -0.50
N ALA A 13 6.50 27.15 -1.35
CA ALA A 13 6.35 26.87 -2.79
C ALA A 13 6.17 25.37 -3.12
N VAL A 14 6.74 24.48 -2.29
CA VAL A 14 6.62 23.01 -2.46
C VAL A 14 5.30 22.46 -1.93
N THR A 15 4.63 23.18 -1.01
CA THR A 15 3.36 22.73 -0.38
C THR A 15 2.08 23.35 -0.98
N ALA A 16 2.18 24.17 -2.04
CA ALA A 16 1.05 24.94 -2.60
C ALA A 16 0.44 24.36 -3.90
N PHE A 17 0.69 23.11 -4.24
CA PHE A 17 -0.01 22.46 -5.37
C PHE A 17 -1.18 21.62 -4.85
N VAL A 18 -2.38 22.20 -4.89
CA VAL A 18 -3.66 21.49 -4.85
C VAL A 18 -4.35 21.77 -6.17
N PRO A 19 -4.67 20.77 -7.00
CA PRO A 19 -5.45 21.02 -8.21
C PRO A 19 -6.93 21.13 -7.86
N PHE A 20 -7.49 22.30 -8.06
CA PHE A 20 -8.93 22.49 -8.16
C PHE A 20 -9.36 22.35 -9.63
N SER A 21 -10.09 21.31 -9.96
CA SER A 21 -10.75 21.16 -11.26
C SER A 21 -12.12 21.79 -11.24
N THR A 22 -12.18 23.09 -11.45
CA THR A 22 -13.37 23.74 -12.00
C THR A 22 -12.91 24.86 -12.92
N THR A 23 -13.42 24.85 -14.16
CA THR A 23 -13.15 25.86 -15.18
C THR A 23 -13.55 27.26 -14.70
N PHE A 24 -12.54 28.04 -14.28
CA PHE A 24 -12.66 29.48 -14.19
C PHE A 24 -11.49 30.12 -14.91
N SER A 25 -11.81 31.11 -15.74
CA SER A 25 -10.86 31.97 -16.45
C SER A 25 -9.89 32.62 -15.45
N VAL A 26 -8.63 32.29 -15.52
CA VAL A 26 -7.59 32.85 -14.66
C VAL A 26 -7.16 34.20 -15.22
N SER A 27 -7.45 35.26 -14.49
CA SER A 27 -6.70 36.52 -14.56
C SER A 27 -5.42 36.32 -13.76
N SER A 28 -4.28 36.50 -14.42
CA SER A 28 -2.94 36.31 -13.86
C SER A 28 -2.64 37.38 -12.80
N GLU A 29 -2.68 36.99 -11.51
CA GLU A 29 -1.98 37.73 -10.45
C GLU A 29 -1.32 36.74 -9.46
N PRO A 30 -0.14 37.05 -8.89
CA PRO A 30 0.74 36.08 -8.29
C PRO A 30 0.33 35.69 -6.87
N SER A 31 0.43 34.38 -6.60
CA SER A 31 0.10 33.68 -5.36
C SER A 31 0.85 34.11 -4.08
N ALA A 32 1.79 35.02 -4.17
CA ALA A 32 2.51 35.56 -3.00
C ALA A 32 1.63 36.44 -2.07
N VAL A 33 0.52 36.97 -2.57
CA VAL A 33 -0.41 37.78 -1.76
C VAL A 33 -1.24 36.90 -0.81
N TYR A 34 -1.56 35.67 -1.22
CA TYR A 34 -2.36 34.74 -0.38
C TYR A 34 -1.59 34.19 0.83
N ALA A 35 -0.28 33.94 0.71
CA ALA A 35 0.50 33.46 1.83
C ALA A 35 0.71 34.53 2.91
N ALA A 36 0.87 35.79 2.51
CA ALA A 36 1.08 36.89 3.46
C ALA A 36 -0.22 37.28 4.21
N ASP A 37 -1.39 37.13 3.58
CA ASP A 37 -2.69 37.38 4.24
C ASP A 37 -3.10 36.24 5.18
N TYR A 38 -2.73 34.99 4.87
CA TYR A 38 -3.07 33.81 5.68
C TYR A 38 -2.29 33.78 7.00
N THR A 39 -0.99 34.09 6.96
CA THR A 39 -0.15 34.16 8.18
C THR A 39 -0.51 35.32 9.09
N SER A 40 -1.17 36.38 8.56
CA SER A 40 -1.57 37.54 9.38
C SER A 40 -2.64 37.22 10.43
N ASN A 41 -3.37 36.11 10.28
CA ASN A 41 -4.43 35.70 11.19
C ASN A 41 -3.97 34.74 12.29
N LEU A 42 -2.81 34.05 12.13
CA LEU A 42 -2.26 33.17 13.14
C LEU A 42 -1.51 33.98 14.22
N LYS A 43 -2.00 33.91 15.44
CA LYS A 43 -1.39 34.61 16.59
C LYS A 43 -0.32 33.72 17.22
N PRO A 44 0.87 34.27 17.55
CA PRO A 44 1.91 33.51 18.24
C PRO A 44 1.39 32.90 19.55
N VAL A 45 1.74 31.64 19.80
CA VAL A 45 1.30 30.84 20.94
C VAL A 45 2.47 30.46 21.83
N LYS A 46 2.45 30.88 23.10
CA LYS A 46 3.50 30.53 24.05
C LYS A 46 3.45 29.05 24.41
N VAL A 47 4.60 28.37 24.34
CA VAL A 47 4.73 26.97 24.75
C VAL A 47 5.09 26.92 26.24
N ASN A 48 4.09 26.94 27.10
CA ASN A 48 4.26 26.95 28.56
C ASN A 48 3.18 26.14 29.26
N ALA A 49 3.26 26.01 30.60
CA ALA A 49 2.33 25.20 31.38
C ALA A 49 0.89 25.76 31.46
N THR A 50 0.67 27.00 31.09
CA THR A 50 -0.68 27.60 31.04
C THR A 50 -1.37 27.25 29.74
N THR A 51 -0.65 27.30 28.62
CA THR A 51 -1.19 27.01 27.28
C THR A 51 -1.26 25.51 26.99
N PHE A 52 -0.20 24.77 27.34
CA PHE A 52 -0.07 23.32 27.22
C PHE A 52 0.22 22.72 28.61
N PRO A 53 -0.80 22.48 29.43
CA PRO A 53 -0.59 22.07 30.83
C PRO A 53 0.04 20.67 30.97
N ASP A 54 -0.29 19.74 30.08
CA ASP A 54 0.32 18.40 30.10
C ASP A 54 1.82 18.51 29.76
N PRO A 55 2.73 18.04 30.64
CA PRO A 55 4.16 18.21 30.43
C PRO A 55 4.69 17.41 29.23
N ASN A 56 4.12 16.24 28.94
CA ASN A 56 4.54 15.38 27.85
C ASN A 56 4.07 15.96 26.51
N PHE A 57 2.79 16.39 26.44
CA PHE A 57 2.28 17.05 25.25
C PHE A 57 3.03 18.36 24.96
N ARG A 58 3.26 19.20 25.99
CA ARG A 58 4.06 20.42 25.86
C ARG A 58 5.49 20.15 25.39
N SER A 59 6.14 19.11 25.93
CA SER A 59 7.48 18.72 25.49
C SER A 59 7.51 18.32 24.03
N TYR A 60 6.51 17.54 23.60
CA TYR A 60 6.34 17.18 22.19
C TYR A 60 6.15 18.42 21.31
N ILE A 61 5.20 19.31 21.65
CA ILE A 61 4.93 20.53 20.88
C ILE A 61 6.18 21.40 20.75
N SER A 62 6.92 21.59 21.85
CA SER A 62 8.18 22.34 21.82
C SER A 62 9.23 21.70 20.93
N SER A 63 9.40 20.38 21.01
CA SER A 63 10.42 19.68 20.21
C SER A 63 10.07 19.57 18.73
N ALA A 64 8.78 19.42 18.43
CA ALA A 64 8.31 19.21 17.07
C ALA A 64 8.18 20.51 16.26
N PHE A 65 7.72 21.60 16.89
CA PHE A 65 7.29 22.78 16.17
C PHE A 65 8.04 24.08 16.56
N ASP A 66 8.52 24.27 17.78
CA ASP A 66 9.31 25.41 18.21
C ASP A 66 10.76 25.29 17.67
N LYS A 67 10.95 25.63 16.41
CA LYS A 67 12.19 25.38 15.67
C LYS A 67 13.32 26.31 16.08
N ASP A 68 13.01 27.55 16.42
CA ASP A 68 13.99 28.51 16.87
C ASP A 68 14.24 28.47 18.41
N LYS A 69 13.45 27.62 19.12
CA LYS A 69 13.54 27.39 20.58
C LYS A 69 13.34 28.63 21.40
N ASN A 70 12.49 29.56 20.92
CA ASN A 70 12.20 30.79 21.64
C ASN A 70 11.07 30.64 22.68
N GLY A 71 10.43 29.44 22.74
CA GLY A 71 9.32 29.13 23.63
C GLY A 71 7.97 29.67 23.15
N THR A 72 7.87 30.01 21.89
CA THR A 72 6.64 30.54 21.26
C THR A 72 6.51 29.95 19.87
N LEU A 73 5.38 29.36 19.53
CA LEU A 73 5.05 29.01 18.15
C LEU A 73 4.64 30.28 17.43
N ASP A 74 5.39 30.72 16.46
CA ASP A 74 5.03 31.85 15.59
C ASP A 74 4.09 31.40 14.46
N ALA A 75 3.69 32.33 13.59
CA ALA A 75 2.74 32.01 12.51
C ALA A 75 3.29 30.99 11.51
N ASP A 76 4.60 31.03 11.23
CA ASP A 76 5.23 30.09 10.27
C ASP A 76 5.32 28.68 10.88
N GLU A 77 5.56 28.58 12.18
CA GLU A 77 5.60 27.30 12.92
C GLU A 77 4.20 26.71 13.10
N LEU A 78 3.20 27.53 13.37
CA LEU A 78 1.80 27.08 13.42
C LEU A 78 1.29 26.60 12.05
N LEU A 79 1.70 27.23 10.95
CA LEU A 79 1.29 26.88 9.60
C LEU A 79 1.78 25.46 9.20
N VAL A 80 2.94 25.03 9.70
CA VAL A 80 3.48 23.70 9.43
C VAL A 80 3.04 22.64 10.44
N ALA A 81 2.37 23.02 11.52
CA ALA A 81 1.86 22.11 12.54
C ALA A 81 0.55 21.42 12.09
N ARG A 82 0.57 20.79 10.91
CA ARG A 82 -0.61 20.15 10.31
C ARG A 82 -0.85 18.73 10.83
N ASN A 83 0.18 18.05 11.30
CA ASN A 83 0.08 16.70 11.84
C ASN A 83 0.76 16.65 13.20
N ILE A 84 0.09 16.07 14.19
CA ILE A 84 0.59 15.82 15.54
C ILE A 84 0.79 14.33 15.70
N TRP A 85 2.02 13.88 15.94
CA TRP A 85 2.44 12.49 16.12
C TRP A 85 2.91 12.26 17.54
N CYS A 86 1.98 12.04 18.46
CA CYS A 86 2.28 11.94 19.89
C CYS A 86 1.82 10.59 20.50
N ASN A 87 1.94 9.51 19.75
CA ASN A 87 1.61 8.16 20.20
C ASN A 87 2.54 7.72 21.35
N ASN A 88 2.00 6.96 22.31
CA ASN A 88 2.74 6.29 23.39
C ASN A 88 3.64 7.24 24.21
N MET A 89 3.15 8.45 24.50
CA MET A 89 3.91 9.49 25.25
C MET A 89 3.39 9.71 26.67
N ASN A 90 2.51 8.86 27.18
CA ASN A 90 1.87 9.02 28.51
C ASN A 90 1.16 10.37 28.69
N ILE A 91 0.62 10.93 27.60
CA ILE A 91 -0.14 12.18 27.60
C ILE A 91 -1.51 11.95 28.25
N LYS A 92 -1.94 12.87 29.11
CA LYS A 92 -3.24 12.83 29.78
C LYS A 92 -4.20 13.89 29.29
N SER A 93 -3.69 14.93 28.64
CA SER A 93 -4.48 16.04 28.13
C SER A 93 -3.86 16.64 26.88
N LEU A 94 -4.69 16.87 25.87
CA LEU A 94 -4.33 17.59 24.65
C LEU A 94 -4.65 19.09 24.74
N GLN A 95 -4.98 19.63 25.94
CA GLN A 95 -5.24 21.07 26.09
C GLN A 95 -4.08 21.89 25.52
N GLY A 96 -4.41 22.88 24.70
CA GLY A 96 -3.47 23.64 23.87
C GLY A 96 -3.59 23.29 22.37
N ILE A 97 -4.21 22.13 22.03
CA ILE A 97 -4.41 21.74 20.64
C ILE A 97 -5.34 22.73 19.89
N GLU A 98 -6.21 23.43 20.61
CA GLU A 98 -7.11 24.44 20.09
C GLU A 98 -6.40 25.66 19.46
N TYR A 99 -5.11 25.84 19.76
CA TYR A 99 -4.28 26.87 19.14
C TYR A 99 -3.65 26.45 17.81
N ILE A 100 -3.69 25.15 17.50
CA ILE A 100 -3.13 24.57 16.26
C ILE A 100 -4.26 24.39 15.25
N THR A 101 -4.75 25.52 14.73
CA THR A 101 -5.97 25.58 13.90
C THR A 101 -5.82 24.95 12.51
N GLU A 102 -4.58 24.80 12.03
CA GLU A 102 -4.25 24.19 10.72
C GLU A 102 -4.10 22.67 10.79
N LEU A 103 -4.42 22.07 11.94
CA LEU A 103 -4.31 20.64 12.18
C LEU A 103 -5.20 19.84 11.22
N ARG A 104 -4.62 18.82 10.56
CA ARG A 104 -5.29 17.91 9.64
C ARG A 104 -5.27 16.46 10.14
N GLY A 105 -4.16 16.02 10.73
CA GLY A 105 -3.99 14.68 11.28
C GLY A 105 -3.60 14.70 12.74
N LEU A 106 -4.31 13.93 13.58
CA LEU A 106 -3.99 13.76 15.00
C LEU A 106 -3.70 12.29 15.29
N TYR A 107 -2.46 11.96 15.63
CA TYR A 107 -1.99 10.64 15.99
C TYR A 107 -1.60 10.66 17.47
N CYS A 108 -2.50 10.18 18.34
CA CYS A 108 -2.32 10.22 19.80
C CYS A 108 -2.66 8.87 20.45
N MET A 109 -2.43 7.76 19.74
CA MET A 109 -2.68 6.40 20.22
C MET A 109 -1.85 6.06 21.46
N ASP A 110 -2.33 5.11 22.26
CA ASP A 110 -1.63 4.55 23.42
C ASP A 110 -1.19 5.61 24.45
N ASN A 111 -2.13 6.47 24.83
CA ASN A 111 -1.95 7.50 25.82
C ASN A 111 -2.95 7.31 27.00
N GLN A 112 -3.09 8.32 27.85
CA GLN A 112 -4.02 8.32 28.97
C GLN A 112 -5.06 9.44 28.84
N ILE A 113 -5.38 9.81 27.58
CA ILE A 113 -6.29 10.91 27.27
C ILE A 113 -7.72 10.45 27.53
N SER A 114 -8.49 11.25 28.26
CA SER A 114 -9.89 10.94 28.58
C SER A 114 -10.90 11.89 27.95
N THR A 115 -10.43 13.05 27.48
CA THR A 115 -11.26 14.08 26.82
C THR A 115 -10.46 14.75 25.71
N MET A 116 -11.18 15.16 24.67
CA MET A 116 -10.59 15.86 23.52
C MET A 116 -11.57 16.93 23.03
N ASP A 117 -11.12 18.18 22.96
CA ASP A 117 -11.88 19.29 22.39
C ASP A 117 -11.18 19.73 21.09
N LEU A 118 -11.81 19.44 19.96
CA LEU A 118 -11.35 19.81 18.62
C LEU A 118 -12.19 20.91 17.98
N SER A 119 -12.96 21.66 18.76
CA SER A 119 -13.88 22.70 18.26
C SER A 119 -13.19 23.81 17.45
N LYS A 120 -11.87 23.94 17.60
CA LYS A 120 -11.03 24.91 16.86
C LYS A 120 -10.22 24.28 15.72
N ASN A 121 -10.22 22.94 15.62
CA ASN A 121 -9.44 22.20 14.63
C ASN A 121 -10.34 21.74 13.47
N GLN A 122 -11.05 22.70 12.84
CA GLN A 122 -12.10 22.41 11.85
C GLN A 122 -11.59 21.87 10.51
N GLN A 123 -10.26 21.85 10.32
CA GLN A 123 -9.61 21.31 9.11
C GLN A 123 -9.15 19.85 9.27
N ILE A 124 -9.45 19.24 10.42
CA ILE A 124 -8.97 17.88 10.70
C ILE A 124 -9.72 16.86 9.84
N THR A 125 -8.94 15.99 9.19
CA THR A 125 -9.46 14.95 8.31
C THR A 125 -9.27 13.55 8.90
N GLY A 126 -8.28 13.35 9.78
CA GLY A 126 -8.00 12.04 10.37
C GLY A 126 -7.62 12.11 11.85
N ILE A 127 -8.15 11.17 12.64
CA ILE A 127 -7.87 11.03 14.06
C ILE A 127 -7.55 9.58 14.39
N TRP A 128 -6.35 9.34 14.94
CA TRP A 128 -5.87 8.05 15.46
C TRP A 128 -5.70 8.18 16.96
N CYS A 129 -6.70 7.71 17.73
CA CYS A 129 -6.75 7.90 19.17
C CYS A 129 -7.02 6.61 19.97
N SER A 130 -6.81 5.45 19.36
CA SER A 130 -6.98 4.12 19.97
C SER A 130 -6.12 3.95 21.21
N GLY A 131 -6.50 3.02 22.12
CA GLY A 131 -5.73 2.74 23.33
C GLY A 131 -5.70 3.90 24.33
N ASN A 132 -6.78 4.69 24.42
CA ASN A 132 -6.92 5.81 25.36
C ASN A 132 -8.04 5.56 26.41
N LEU A 133 -8.38 6.57 27.17
CA LEU A 133 -9.36 6.48 28.25
C LEU A 133 -10.68 7.21 27.95
N PHE A 134 -11.00 7.38 26.67
CA PHE A 134 -12.24 8.03 26.25
C PHE A 134 -13.45 7.15 26.60
N THR A 135 -14.48 7.74 27.20
CA THR A 135 -15.78 7.09 27.40
C THR A 135 -16.84 7.55 26.41
N SER A 136 -16.59 8.66 25.75
CA SER A 136 -17.40 9.20 24.64
C SER A 136 -16.54 10.02 23.70
N LEU A 137 -16.85 9.97 22.40
CA LEU A 137 -16.27 10.84 21.38
C LEU A 137 -17.40 11.49 20.59
N ASP A 138 -17.30 12.81 20.39
CA ASP A 138 -18.24 13.60 19.63
C ASP A 138 -17.46 14.45 18.60
N PHE A 139 -17.64 14.12 17.32
CA PHE A 139 -16.96 14.77 16.20
C PHE A 139 -17.83 15.79 15.47
N SER A 140 -18.92 16.26 16.11
CA SER A 140 -19.83 17.27 15.51
C SER A 140 -19.16 18.60 15.19
N SER A 141 -18.01 18.91 15.81
CA SER A 141 -17.24 20.13 15.56
C SER A 141 -16.18 19.99 14.45
N THR A 142 -16.00 18.80 13.88
CA THR A 142 -14.98 18.50 12.87
C THR A 142 -15.62 17.97 11.57
N PRO A 143 -16.36 18.78 10.80
CA PRO A 143 -17.20 18.31 9.69
C PRO A 143 -16.42 17.70 8.51
N THR A 144 -15.12 17.98 8.42
CA THR A 144 -14.21 17.48 7.37
C THR A 144 -13.58 16.13 7.72
N LEU A 145 -13.98 15.51 8.86
CA LEU A 145 -13.39 14.26 9.33
C LEU A 145 -13.78 13.09 8.39
N GLN A 146 -12.77 12.36 7.93
CA GLN A 146 -12.89 11.25 7.00
C GLN A 146 -12.49 9.91 7.64
N TRP A 147 -11.51 9.94 8.58
CA TRP A 147 -10.98 8.73 9.21
C TRP A 147 -10.95 8.87 10.72
N VAL A 148 -11.45 7.84 11.42
CA VAL A 148 -11.34 7.74 12.87
C VAL A 148 -10.96 6.33 13.30
N TYR A 149 -9.87 6.25 14.08
CA TYR A 149 -9.38 5.04 14.73
C TYR A 149 -9.47 5.25 16.24
N CYS A 150 -10.41 4.58 16.88
CA CYS A 150 -10.71 4.74 18.30
C CYS A 150 -10.98 3.40 19.00
N TYR A 151 -10.35 2.32 18.54
CA TYR A 151 -10.50 1.00 19.17
C TYR A 151 -9.86 0.98 20.56
N ASP A 152 -10.37 0.08 21.44
CA ASP A 152 -9.89 -0.10 22.83
C ASP A 152 -9.84 1.21 23.65
N CYS A 153 -10.91 2.02 23.57
CA CYS A 153 -11.02 3.31 24.27
C CYS A 153 -12.07 3.32 25.41
N LYS A 154 -12.79 2.22 25.66
CA LYS A 154 -13.91 2.12 26.60
C LYS A 154 -15.11 3.01 26.24
N LEU A 155 -15.31 3.29 24.96
CA LEU A 155 -16.38 4.13 24.46
C LEU A 155 -17.75 3.51 24.72
N THR A 156 -18.64 4.29 25.29
CA THR A 156 -20.07 3.98 25.40
C THR A 156 -20.93 4.77 24.41
N SER A 157 -20.34 5.77 23.74
CA SER A 157 -20.95 6.54 22.65
C SER A 157 -19.90 7.09 21.68
N LEU A 158 -20.25 7.06 20.40
CA LEU A 158 -19.50 7.65 19.31
C LEU A 158 -20.47 8.42 18.42
N ASN A 159 -20.28 9.74 18.24
CA ASN A 159 -21.11 10.58 17.41
C ASN A 159 -20.34 11.04 16.17
N VAL A 160 -20.80 10.58 15.01
CA VAL A 160 -20.25 10.89 13.67
C VAL A 160 -21.31 11.52 12.74
N ALA A 161 -22.46 11.93 13.28
CA ALA A 161 -23.60 12.40 12.48
C ALA A 161 -23.35 13.68 11.68
N GLN A 162 -22.33 14.48 12.04
CA GLN A 162 -21.98 15.71 11.33
C GLN A 162 -20.76 15.55 10.42
N ASN A 163 -20.39 14.30 10.09
CA ASN A 163 -19.21 13.97 9.30
C ASN A 163 -19.61 13.25 7.98
N PRO A 164 -20.24 13.96 7.01
CA PRO A 164 -20.78 13.33 5.80
C PRO A 164 -19.70 12.74 4.87
N GLU A 165 -18.44 13.17 5.04
CA GLU A 165 -17.28 12.67 4.31
C GLU A 165 -16.55 11.52 5.03
N MET A 166 -17.12 11.00 6.12
CA MET A 166 -16.58 9.87 6.86
C MET A 166 -16.57 8.61 5.98
N SER A 167 -15.38 8.11 5.68
CA SER A 167 -15.17 6.92 4.85
C SER A 167 -14.67 5.72 5.65
N TYR A 168 -14.05 5.95 6.80
CA TYR A 168 -13.43 4.91 7.62
C TYR A 168 -13.70 5.11 9.12
N ILE A 169 -14.24 4.08 9.78
CA ILE A 169 -14.45 4.05 11.22
C ILE A 169 -13.90 2.72 11.77
N GLU A 170 -12.92 2.80 12.67
CA GLU A 170 -12.46 1.68 13.46
C GLU A 170 -12.72 1.94 14.94
N CYS A 171 -13.72 1.25 15.49
CA CYS A 171 -14.16 1.40 16.87
C CYS A 171 -14.27 0.07 17.63
N ASN A 172 -13.57 -0.97 17.17
CA ASN A 172 -13.54 -2.29 17.80
C ASN A 172 -13.25 -2.22 19.30
N SER A 173 -13.69 -3.23 20.05
CA SER A 173 -13.40 -3.40 21.49
C SER A 173 -13.82 -2.20 22.35
N ASN A 174 -15.02 -1.70 22.08
CA ASN A 174 -15.66 -0.64 22.86
C ASN A 174 -17.09 -1.05 23.26
N PRO A 175 -17.55 -0.84 24.49
CA PRO A 175 -18.89 -1.22 24.91
C PRO A 175 -19.97 -0.23 24.39
N LEU A 176 -20.02 0.00 23.09
CA LEU A 176 -20.87 1.01 22.43
C LEU A 176 -22.36 0.66 22.52
N LYS A 177 -22.73 -0.63 22.37
CA LYS A 177 -24.10 -1.16 22.29
C LYS A 177 -24.91 -0.72 21.08
N LYS A 178 -24.62 0.42 20.50
CA LYS A 178 -25.17 0.94 19.24
C LYS A 178 -24.21 1.92 18.58
N ILE A 179 -24.27 1.99 17.29
CA ILE A 179 -23.61 3.01 16.46
C ILE A 179 -24.61 3.49 15.41
N ASP A 180 -24.63 4.78 15.13
CA ASP A 180 -25.47 5.39 14.08
C ASP A 180 -24.55 5.94 12.98
N VAL A 181 -24.60 5.31 11.82
CA VAL A 181 -23.83 5.67 10.62
C VAL A 181 -24.73 6.16 9.47
N SER A 182 -26.01 6.44 9.77
CA SER A 182 -27.00 6.87 8.76
C SER A 182 -26.66 8.19 8.05
N HIS A 183 -25.79 8.99 8.66
CA HIS A 183 -25.35 10.30 8.12
C HIS A 183 -23.98 10.24 7.41
N ASN A 184 -23.44 9.04 7.18
CA ASN A 184 -22.14 8.83 6.57
C ASN A 184 -22.25 8.08 5.22
N PRO A 185 -22.82 8.71 4.17
CA PRO A 185 -23.22 8.03 2.92
C PRO A 185 -22.03 7.53 2.09
N VAL A 186 -20.81 8.02 2.39
CA VAL A 186 -19.57 7.60 1.73
C VAL A 186 -18.76 6.61 2.56
N LEU A 187 -19.34 6.07 3.64
CA LEU A 187 -18.66 5.11 4.50
C LEU A 187 -18.37 3.82 3.72
N GLU A 188 -17.09 3.47 3.65
CA GLU A 188 -16.56 2.31 2.94
C GLU A 188 -16.09 1.22 3.91
N HIS A 189 -15.54 1.62 5.06
CA HIS A 189 -14.96 0.73 6.06
C HIS A 189 -15.58 0.98 7.44
N LEU A 190 -16.16 -0.06 8.02
CA LEU A 190 -16.66 -0.04 9.40
C LEU A 190 -16.16 -1.26 10.15
N MET A 191 -15.28 -1.02 11.12
CA MET A 191 -14.80 -2.02 12.06
C MET A 191 -15.41 -1.76 13.44
N CYS A 192 -16.40 -2.55 13.80
CA CYS A 192 -17.17 -2.43 15.03
C CYS A 192 -17.29 -3.78 15.76
N GLY A 193 -16.27 -4.63 15.65
CA GLY A 193 -16.19 -5.90 16.35
C GLY A 193 -16.05 -5.69 17.85
N ASP A 194 -16.59 -6.64 18.63
CA ASP A 194 -16.53 -6.63 20.11
C ASP A 194 -17.07 -5.33 20.73
N CYS A 195 -18.22 -4.83 20.19
CA CYS A 195 -18.85 -3.58 20.60
C CYS A 195 -20.18 -3.75 21.34
N GLU A 196 -20.59 -4.98 21.66
CA GLU A 196 -21.88 -5.33 22.27
C GLU A 196 -23.12 -4.87 21.44
N LEU A 197 -22.98 -4.70 20.13
CA LEU A 197 -24.05 -4.25 19.25
C LEU A 197 -25.17 -5.31 19.16
N THR A 198 -26.40 -4.85 19.16
CA THR A 198 -27.59 -5.70 18.96
C THR A 198 -28.27 -5.48 17.62
N GLU A 199 -27.98 -4.37 16.97
CA GLU A 199 -28.50 -3.95 15.67
C GLU A 199 -27.48 -3.05 14.96
N LEU A 200 -27.50 -3.03 13.64
CA LEU A 200 -26.71 -2.14 12.79
C LEU A 200 -27.50 -1.88 11.51
N ASP A 201 -27.83 -0.63 11.24
CA ASP A 201 -28.52 -0.19 10.02
C ASP A 201 -27.50 0.38 9.02
N LEU A 202 -27.34 -0.32 7.90
CA LEU A 202 -26.45 0.06 6.80
C LEU A 202 -27.20 0.60 5.58
N SER A 203 -28.53 0.81 5.68
CA SER A 203 -29.36 1.22 4.53
C SER A 203 -28.95 2.55 3.88
N HIS A 204 -28.16 3.36 4.60
CA HIS A 204 -27.63 4.65 4.15
C HIS A 204 -26.16 4.60 3.73
N ASN A 205 -25.52 3.40 3.71
CA ASN A 205 -24.10 3.24 3.42
C ASN A 205 -23.85 2.36 2.17
N PRO A 206 -24.33 2.77 0.98
CA PRO A 206 -24.26 1.94 -0.23
C PRO A 206 -22.83 1.73 -0.76
N ARG A 207 -21.88 2.50 -0.23
CA ARG A 207 -20.46 2.38 -0.57
C ARG A 207 -19.70 1.39 0.30
N MET A 208 -20.35 0.76 1.29
CA MET A 208 -19.71 -0.19 2.21
C MET A 208 -18.99 -1.30 1.45
N GLN A 209 -17.68 -1.44 1.67
CA GLN A 209 -16.82 -2.44 1.08
C GLN A 209 -16.31 -3.43 2.13
N HIS A 210 -16.07 -2.95 3.35
CA HIS A 210 -15.46 -3.71 4.43
C HIS A 210 -16.27 -3.54 5.73
N LEU A 211 -16.83 -4.63 6.22
CA LEU A 211 -17.54 -4.68 7.48
C LEU A 211 -16.93 -5.76 8.38
N ASP A 212 -16.30 -5.35 9.50
CA ASP A 212 -15.92 -6.21 10.60
C ASP A 212 -16.86 -5.94 11.79
N ALA A 213 -17.77 -6.87 12.02
CA ALA A 213 -18.80 -6.78 13.04
C ALA A 213 -18.86 -8.04 13.94
N PHE A 214 -17.71 -8.69 14.10
CA PHE A 214 -17.52 -9.91 14.88
C PHE A 214 -17.78 -9.70 16.39
N ARG A 215 -18.05 -10.78 17.12
CA ARG A 215 -18.25 -10.77 18.59
C ARG A 215 -19.26 -9.73 19.06
N ASN A 216 -20.39 -9.67 18.38
CA ASN A 216 -21.52 -8.81 18.78
C ASN A 216 -22.73 -9.66 19.21
N LYS A 217 -23.88 -9.05 19.32
CA LYS A 217 -25.12 -9.69 19.81
C LYS A 217 -26.23 -9.54 18.77
N PHE A 218 -25.87 -9.56 17.49
CA PHE A 218 -26.85 -9.43 16.40
C PHE A 218 -27.81 -10.62 16.38
N LYS A 219 -29.07 -10.33 16.07
CA LYS A 219 -30.08 -11.34 15.72
C LYS A 219 -30.40 -11.32 14.23
N THR A 220 -30.17 -10.19 13.60
CA THR A 220 -30.30 -9.98 12.16
C THR A 220 -29.28 -8.94 11.75
N LEU A 221 -28.75 -9.07 10.52
CA LEU A 221 -27.91 -8.08 9.89
C LEU A 221 -28.23 -8.10 8.39
N ASP A 222 -28.66 -6.97 7.86
CA ASP A 222 -28.95 -6.81 6.44
C ASP A 222 -27.77 -6.13 5.73
N VAL A 223 -27.12 -6.85 4.82
CA VAL A 223 -26.04 -6.35 3.97
C VAL A 223 -26.44 -6.25 2.52
N THR A 224 -27.72 -6.51 2.19
CA THR A 224 -28.23 -6.46 0.80
C THR A 224 -28.22 -5.04 0.20
N CYS A 225 -28.13 -4.02 1.07
CA CYS A 225 -27.97 -2.62 0.71
C CYS A 225 -26.51 -2.22 0.39
N CYS A 226 -25.54 -3.15 0.50
CA CYS A 226 -24.11 -2.91 0.34
C CYS A 226 -23.54 -3.66 -0.90
N PRO A 227 -23.88 -3.28 -2.14
CA PRO A 227 -23.52 -4.03 -3.34
C PRO A 227 -22.01 -4.03 -3.64
N LEU A 228 -21.25 -3.15 -3.01
CA LEU A 228 -19.80 -3.04 -3.18
C LEU A 228 -19.03 -3.85 -2.12
N MET A 229 -19.71 -4.62 -1.26
CA MET A 229 -19.09 -5.42 -0.21
C MET A 229 -18.05 -6.39 -0.77
N LYS A 230 -16.82 -6.29 -0.26
CA LYS A 230 -15.69 -7.17 -0.59
C LYS A 230 -15.30 -8.05 0.59
N ARG A 231 -15.36 -7.50 1.81
CA ARG A 231 -15.06 -8.22 3.04
C ARG A 231 -16.21 -8.11 4.05
N LEU A 232 -16.67 -9.27 4.53
CA LEU A 232 -17.68 -9.38 5.58
C LEU A 232 -17.18 -10.33 6.65
N ASP A 233 -16.89 -9.79 7.85
CA ASP A 233 -16.47 -10.53 9.02
C ASP A 233 -17.46 -10.37 10.15
N VAL A 234 -18.26 -11.39 10.38
CA VAL A 234 -19.37 -11.39 11.35
C VAL A 234 -19.31 -12.58 12.29
N TRP A 235 -18.14 -13.19 12.46
CA TRP A 235 -18.00 -14.36 13.32
C TRP A 235 -18.37 -14.06 14.80
N ASP A 236 -18.77 -15.11 15.51
CA ASP A 236 -19.12 -15.06 16.94
C ASP A 236 -20.29 -14.09 17.27
N ASN A 237 -21.36 -14.23 16.46
CA ASN A 237 -22.67 -13.64 16.73
C ASN A 237 -23.69 -14.78 16.89
N PRO A 238 -23.77 -15.43 18.05
CA PRO A 238 -24.40 -16.74 18.20
C PRO A 238 -25.92 -16.77 17.94
N ASP A 239 -26.59 -15.62 17.93
CA ASP A 239 -28.03 -15.49 17.65
C ASP A 239 -28.32 -15.04 16.20
N LEU A 240 -27.28 -14.80 15.38
CA LEU A 240 -27.41 -14.17 14.04
C LEU A 240 -27.98 -15.14 12.98
N GLY A 241 -27.51 -16.39 12.99
CA GLY A 241 -27.92 -17.34 11.97
C GLY A 241 -27.30 -17.07 10.60
N SER A 242 -28.07 -17.35 9.55
CA SER A 242 -27.65 -17.18 8.15
C SER A 242 -27.88 -15.76 7.67
N ILE A 243 -26.97 -15.22 6.86
CA ILE A 243 -27.02 -13.87 6.26
C ILE A 243 -27.21 -14.00 4.75
N ASP A 244 -28.02 -13.11 4.17
CA ASP A 244 -28.18 -13.00 2.72
C ASP A 244 -27.05 -12.11 2.14
N VAL A 245 -26.11 -12.73 1.41
CA VAL A 245 -25.01 -12.06 0.69
C VAL A 245 -25.23 -12.02 -0.82
N SER A 246 -26.44 -12.35 -1.31
CA SER A 246 -26.75 -12.47 -2.75
C SER A 246 -26.61 -11.14 -3.52
N LYS A 247 -26.61 -10.00 -2.81
CA LYS A 247 -26.45 -8.67 -3.40
C LYS A 247 -25.01 -8.14 -3.33
N CYS A 248 -24.06 -8.97 -2.91
CA CYS A 248 -22.65 -8.63 -2.76
C CYS A 248 -21.77 -9.41 -3.79
N PRO A 249 -21.91 -9.18 -5.10
CA PRO A 249 -21.24 -10.01 -6.13
C PRO A 249 -19.71 -9.90 -6.07
N GLY A 250 -19.18 -8.81 -5.54
CA GLY A 250 -17.75 -8.57 -5.35
C GLY A 250 -17.17 -9.16 -4.06
N LEU A 251 -17.94 -9.94 -3.29
CA LEU A 251 -17.50 -10.48 -2.02
C LEU A 251 -16.34 -11.46 -2.18
N GLN A 252 -15.20 -11.17 -1.56
CA GLN A 252 -13.95 -11.94 -1.65
C GLN A 252 -13.65 -12.69 -0.35
N TYR A 253 -13.96 -12.09 0.78
CA TYR A 253 -13.78 -12.66 2.11
C TYR A 253 -15.12 -12.70 2.85
N TYR A 254 -15.49 -13.89 3.34
CA TYR A 254 -16.67 -14.05 4.17
C TYR A 254 -16.38 -14.96 5.36
N ASN A 255 -16.49 -14.41 6.57
CA ASN A 255 -16.38 -15.14 7.81
C ASN A 255 -17.70 -15.06 8.58
N CYS A 256 -18.43 -16.15 8.61
CA CYS A 256 -19.67 -16.32 9.34
C CYS A 256 -19.57 -17.42 10.41
N SER A 257 -18.36 -17.71 10.89
CA SER A 257 -18.17 -18.78 11.88
C SER A 257 -18.84 -18.46 13.22
N ASN A 258 -19.24 -19.51 13.93
CA ASN A 258 -19.88 -19.44 15.25
C ASN A 258 -21.13 -18.55 15.32
N ASN A 259 -22.00 -18.64 14.30
CA ASN A 259 -23.23 -17.85 14.21
C ASN A 259 -24.51 -18.69 14.33
N ASN A 260 -24.38 -20.00 14.59
CA ASN A 260 -25.52 -20.90 14.66
C ASN A 260 -26.28 -21.03 13.32
N ALA A 261 -25.58 -20.75 12.20
CA ALA A 261 -26.14 -20.79 10.87
C ALA A 261 -26.49 -22.22 10.45
N THR A 262 -27.64 -22.38 9.78
CA THR A 262 -28.08 -23.66 9.23
C THR A 262 -27.89 -23.77 7.72
N SER A 263 -27.58 -22.66 7.06
CA SER A 263 -27.25 -22.58 5.62
C SER A 263 -26.31 -21.40 5.37
N VAL A 264 -25.48 -21.55 4.34
CA VAL A 264 -24.64 -20.48 3.77
C VAL A 264 -24.81 -20.58 2.26
N ASP A 265 -25.35 -19.52 1.65
CA ASP A 265 -25.54 -19.43 0.19
C ASP A 265 -24.56 -18.39 -0.36
N VAL A 266 -23.55 -18.88 -1.09
CA VAL A 266 -22.52 -18.07 -1.75
C VAL A 266 -22.59 -18.19 -3.27
N SER A 267 -23.71 -18.66 -3.81
CA SER A 267 -23.91 -18.89 -5.25
C SER A 267 -23.84 -17.61 -6.11
N HIS A 268 -23.98 -16.44 -5.50
CA HIS A 268 -23.94 -15.12 -6.13
C HIS A 268 -22.62 -14.37 -5.92
N ASN A 269 -21.60 -15.03 -5.35
CA ASN A 269 -20.33 -14.42 -4.96
C ASN A 269 -19.15 -15.05 -5.72
N PRO A 270 -19.05 -14.89 -7.05
CA PRO A 270 -18.05 -15.59 -7.88
C PRO A 270 -16.59 -15.16 -7.56
N GLU A 271 -16.43 -13.99 -6.93
CA GLU A 271 -15.14 -13.46 -6.53
C GLU A 271 -14.63 -14.01 -5.18
N LEU A 272 -15.42 -14.87 -4.52
CA LEU A 272 -15.12 -15.37 -3.20
C LEU A 272 -13.83 -16.21 -3.20
N ASN A 273 -12.83 -15.70 -2.46
CA ASN A 273 -11.51 -16.29 -2.29
C ASN A 273 -11.37 -17.03 -0.95
N LYS A 274 -11.94 -16.46 0.11
CA LYS A 274 -11.85 -17.00 1.47
C LYS A 274 -13.24 -17.13 2.10
N LEU A 275 -13.59 -18.35 2.49
CA LEU A 275 -14.83 -18.66 3.22
C LEU A 275 -14.52 -19.36 4.53
N ILE A 276 -14.94 -18.75 5.64
CA ILE A 276 -14.87 -19.31 6.99
C ILE A 276 -16.28 -19.44 7.51
N CYS A 277 -16.77 -20.67 7.58
CA CYS A 277 -18.11 -21.00 8.05
C CYS A 277 -18.12 -22.09 9.12
N SER A 278 -17.01 -22.22 9.83
CA SER A 278 -16.81 -23.19 10.91
C SER A 278 -17.71 -22.91 12.11
N TYR A 279 -17.86 -23.91 13.00
CA TYR A 279 -18.68 -23.82 14.23
C TYR A 279 -20.13 -23.40 13.99
N ASN A 280 -20.77 -24.02 12.98
CA ASN A 280 -22.17 -23.78 12.61
C ASN A 280 -22.99 -25.09 12.63
N LYS A 281 -24.17 -25.09 12.03
CA LYS A 281 -25.06 -26.26 11.92
C LYS A 281 -25.36 -26.59 10.44
N LEU A 282 -24.37 -26.40 9.58
CA LEU A 282 -24.51 -26.62 8.15
C LEU A 282 -24.61 -28.12 7.84
N LYS A 283 -25.64 -28.53 7.11
CA LYS A 283 -25.79 -29.91 6.62
C LYS A 283 -25.23 -30.10 5.20
N SER A 284 -25.11 -29.02 4.47
CA SER A 284 -24.51 -28.96 3.16
C SER A 284 -23.96 -27.57 2.91
N ILE A 285 -22.99 -27.46 2.01
CA ILE A 285 -22.48 -26.21 1.44
C ILE A 285 -22.22 -26.42 -0.03
N ASP A 286 -22.66 -25.48 -0.86
CA ASP A 286 -22.38 -25.45 -2.29
C ASP A 286 -21.42 -24.33 -2.63
N VAL A 287 -20.19 -24.67 -3.02
CA VAL A 287 -19.15 -23.76 -3.44
C VAL A 287 -18.84 -23.84 -4.95
N SER A 288 -19.74 -24.49 -5.72
CA SER A 288 -19.56 -24.70 -7.17
C SER A 288 -19.51 -23.39 -7.99
N LYS A 289 -20.01 -22.29 -7.43
CA LYS A 289 -20.02 -20.96 -8.06
C LYS A 289 -18.87 -20.06 -7.62
N ASN A 290 -17.92 -20.59 -6.85
CA ASN A 290 -16.80 -19.85 -6.29
C ASN A 290 -15.45 -20.37 -6.82
N PRO A 291 -15.16 -20.24 -8.14
CA PRO A 291 -13.97 -20.85 -8.75
C PRO A 291 -12.64 -20.25 -8.23
N LYS A 292 -12.70 -19.03 -7.63
CA LYS A 292 -11.54 -18.38 -7.03
C LYS A 292 -11.24 -18.81 -5.59
N LEU A 293 -12.08 -19.69 -5.01
CA LEU A 293 -11.95 -20.10 -3.61
C LEU A 293 -10.61 -20.80 -3.36
N ALA A 294 -9.77 -20.15 -2.53
CA ALA A 294 -8.46 -20.64 -2.13
C ALA A 294 -8.42 -21.12 -0.68
N TYR A 295 -9.28 -20.61 0.18
CA TYR A 295 -9.36 -20.92 1.60
C TYR A 295 -10.80 -21.33 1.97
N LEU A 296 -10.97 -22.51 2.53
CA LEU A 296 -12.25 -23.00 3.06
C LEU A 296 -12.04 -23.57 4.47
N ASP A 297 -12.67 -22.94 5.45
CA ASP A 297 -12.83 -23.48 6.78
C ASP A 297 -14.32 -23.79 7.04
N CYS A 298 -14.65 -25.05 7.01
CA CYS A 298 -15.99 -25.58 7.29
C CYS A 298 -16.00 -26.59 8.43
N MET A 299 -14.96 -26.56 9.28
CA MET A 299 -14.86 -27.48 10.41
C MET A 299 -16.05 -27.32 11.38
N GLN A 300 -16.31 -28.35 12.15
CA GLN A 300 -17.34 -28.37 13.19
C GLN A 300 -18.72 -27.90 12.69
N ASN A 301 -19.23 -28.70 11.73
CA ASN A 301 -20.58 -28.58 11.16
C ASN A 301 -21.24 -29.98 11.11
N GLU A 302 -22.40 -30.09 10.45
CA GLU A 302 -23.15 -31.34 10.24
C GLU A 302 -23.10 -31.77 8.75
N LEU A 303 -21.98 -31.46 8.05
CA LEU A 303 -21.87 -31.73 6.61
C LEU A 303 -21.80 -33.23 6.33
N THR A 304 -22.68 -33.72 5.44
CA THR A 304 -22.70 -35.13 5.01
C THR A 304 -21.94 -35.38 3.70
N GLY A 305 -21.50 -34.33 3.01
CA GLY A 305 -20.68 -34.36 1.79
C GLY A 305 -20.10 -32.98 1.51
N LEU A 306 -19.05 -32.95 0.69
CA LEU A 306 -18.37 -31.72 0.25
C LEU A 306 -17.85 -31.92 -1.17
N ASP A 307 -18.41 -31.18 -2.14
CA ASP A 307 -17.97 -31.19 -3.52
C ASP A 307 -17.04 -30.01 -3.79
N LEU A 308 -15.77 -30.31 -4.09
CA LEU A 308 -14.71 -29.34 -4.36
C LEU A 308 -14.27 -29.36 -5.84
N SER A 309 -15.04 -29.99 -6.72
CA SER A 309 -14.67 -30.18 -8.13
C SER A 309 -14.55 -28.88 -8.94
N HIS A 310 -15.17 -27.79 -8.44
CA HIS A 310 -15.18 -26.47 -9.08
C HIS A 310 -14.23 -25.47 -8.40
N ASN A 311 -13.40 -25.92 -7.45
CA ASN A 311 -12.50 -25.04 -6.67
C ASN A 311 -11.03 -25.41 -6.85
N PRO A 312 -10.47 -25.37 -8.07
CA PRO A 312 -9.14 -25.87 -8.37
C PRO A 312 -8.03 -25.08 -7.64
N ASN A 313 -8.36 -23.87 -7.16
CA ASN A 313 -7.43 -22.98 -6.43
C ASN A 313 -7.34 -23.28 -4.94
N LEU A 314 -8.12 -24.21 -4.43
CA LEU A 314 -8.21 -24.44 -2.99
C LEU A 314 -6.87 -24.95 -2.43
N ARG A 315 -6.30 -24.21 -1.47
CA ARG A 315 -4.99 -24.44 -0.85
C ARG A 315 -5.09 -24.75 0.64
N PHE A 316 -6.13 -24.22 1.26
CA PHE A 316 -6.41 -24.39 2.67
C PHE A 316 -7.80 -25.00 2.83
N LEU A 317 -7.86 -26.16 3.48
CA LEU A 317 -9.10 -26.85 3.80
C LEU A 317 -9.10 -27.32 5.26
N GLN A 318 -10.00 -26.78 6.06
CA GLN A 318 -10.34 -27.34 7.38
C GLN A 318 -11.77 -27.92 7.28
N ALA A 319 -11.88 -29.24 7.35
CA ALA A 319 -13.15 -29.93 7.16
C ALA A 319 -13.43 -31.02 8.21
N PHE A 320 -12.66 -31.03 9.32
CA PHE A 320 -12.82 -32.02 10.40
C PHE A 320 -13.99 -31.67 11.34
N ILE A 321 -14.44 -32.65 12.12
CA ILE A 321 -15.66 -32.59 12.96
C ILE A 321 -16.90 -32.33 12.06
N ASN A 322 -17.10 -33.25 11.07
CA ASN A 322 -18.25 -33.29 10.22
C ASN A 322 -18.81 -34.72 10.11
N GLU A 323 -19.88 -34.93 9.35
CA GLU A 323 -20.53 -36.23 9.20
C GLU A 323 -20.19 -36.98 7.92
N PHE A 324 -19.47 -36.37 6.97
CA PHE A 324 -19.08 -37.07 5.72
C PHE A 324 -18.02 -38.16 5.97
N THR A 325 -18.07 -39.18 5.13
CA THR A 325 -17.20 -40.35 5.21
C THR A 325 -16.23 -40.46 4.03
N GLU A 326 -16.45 -39.69 2.99
CA GLU A 326 -15.61 -39.63 1.80
C GLU A 326 -15.33 -38.15 1.46
N LEU A 327 -14.11 -37.87 0.98
CA LEU A 327 -13.67 -36.56 0.51
C LEU A 327 -12.88 -36.74 -0.76
N ASP A 328 -13.32 -36.11 -1.84
CA ASP A 328 -12.64 -36.13 -3.13
C ASP A 328 -11.90 -34.79 -3.36
N ILE A 329 -10.57 -34.86 -3.39
CA ILE A 329 -9.70 -33.70 -3.70
C ILE A 329 -9.03 -33.85 -5.07
N GLY A 330 -9.49 -34.79 -5.91
CA GLY A 330 -8.88 -35.07 -7.21
C GLY A 330 -8.81 -33.88 -8.15
N TYR A 331 -9.67 -32.88 -7.97
CA TYR A 331 -9.70 -31.62 -8.73
C TYR A 331 -8.91 -30.48 -8.09
N ASN A 332 -8.28 -30.71 -6.93
CA ASN A 332 -7.62 -29.69 -6.12
C ASN A 332 -6.11 -29.96 -6.04
N PRO A 333 -5.33 -29.60 -7.04
CA PRO A 333 -3.90 -29.98 -7.15
C PRO A 333 -3.07 -29.48 -5.96
N PHE A 334 -3.43 -28.35 -5.35
CA PHE A 334 -2.77 -27.81 -4.18
C PHE A 334 -2.99 -28.68 -2.94
N LEU A 335 -4.22 -29.16 -2.70
CA LEU A 335 -4.53 -30.05 -1.58
C LEU A 335 -3.86 -31.43 -1.77
N ILE A 336 -3.82 -31.94 -3.01
CA ILE A 336 -3.11 -33.18 -3.33
C ILE A 336 -1.62 -33.05 -2.99
N LYS A 337 -0.99 -31.94 -3.40
CA LYS A 337 0.41 -31.66 -3.09
C LYS A 337 0.63 -31.56 -1.59
N THR A 338 -0.20 -30.82 -0.88
CA THR A 338 -0.12 -30.66 0.56
C THR A 338 -0.19 -31.99 1.30
N HIS A 339 -1.13 -32.86 0.90
CA HIS A 339 -1.25 -34.21 1.47
C HIS A 339 -0.04 -35.09 1.16
N ASN A 340 0.56 -34.99 -0.04
CA ASN A 340 1.65 -35.88 -0.45
C ASN A 340 3.01 -35.42 0.09
N GLU A 341 3.26 -34.13 0.20
CA GLU A 341 4.56 -33.54 0.54
C GLU A 341 4.58 -32.88 1.92
N GLY A 342 3.41 -32.57 2.47
CA GLY A 342 3.27 -31.94 3.78
C GLY A 342 3.66 -32.90 4.92
N LYS A 343 3.98 -32.30 6.05
CA LYS A 343 4.18 -33.06 7.29
C LYS A 343 2.82 -33.37 7.89
N ASP A 344 2.62 -34.63 8.29
CA ASP A 344 1.48 -35.02 9.12
C ASP A 344 1.72 -34.47 10.54
N GLU A 345 0.96 -33.48 10.90
CA GLU A 345 1.05 -32.82 12.20
C GLU A 345 -0.21 -33.14 13.02
N ASP A 346 -0.03 -33.70 14.22
CA ASP A 346 -1.10 -33.77 15.24
C ASP A 346 -1.23 -32.38 15.88
N ILE A 347 -1.80 -31.44 15.12
CA ILE A 347 -1.83 -30.01 15.46
C ILE A 347 -2.60 -29.74 16.78
N TRP A 348 -3.49 -30.66 17.16
CA TRP A 348 -4.39 -30.45 18.30
C TRP A 348 -4.27 -31.49 19.39
N ASN A 349 -3.31 -32.45 19.28
CA ASN A 349 -3.07 -33.52 20.25
C ASN A 349 -4.33 -34.36 20.61
N TYR A 350 -5.31 -34.45 19.71
CA TYR A 350 -6.57 -35.16 19.94
C TYR A 350 -6.64 -36.56 19.29
N GLY A 351 -5.70 -36.90 18.40
CA GLY A 351 -5.65 -38.21 17.74
C GLY A 351 -6.88 -38.60 16.93
N LYS A 352 -7.75 -37.62 16.60
CA LYS A 352 -9.02 -37.85 15.88
C LYS A 352 -9.04 -37.30 14.46
N PHE A 353 -8.07 -36.52 14.09
CA PHE A 353 -7.96 -35.87 12.78
C PHE A 353 -6.62 -36.13 12.15
N HIS A 354 -6.58 -36.10 10.83
CA HIS A 354 -5.38 -35.98 10.04
C HIS A 354 -5.20 -34.55 9.58
N ALA A 355 -4.00 -34.01 9.68
CA ALA A 355 -3.66 -32.69 9.19
C ALA A 355 -2.29 -32.70 8.52
N TRP A 356 -2.20 -32.21 7.31
CA TRP A 356 -0.96 -32.02 6.57
C TRP A 356 -0.76 -30.54 6.29
N LYS A 357 0.45 -30.08 6.52
CA LYS A 357 0.83 -28.69 6.37
C LYS A 357 2.10 -28.57 5.54
N ILE A 358 2.10 -27.66 4.58
CA ILE A 358 3.32 -27.14 3.97
C ILE A 358 3.38 -25.66 4.34
N ASP A 359 4.43 -25.29 5.07
CA ASP A 359 4.68 -23.93 5.48
C ASP A 359 5.77 -23.34 4.57
N TYR A 360 5.38 -22.34 3.79
CA TYR A 360 6.31 -21.63 2.91
C TYR A 360 6.98 -20.42 3.58
N GLY A 361 6.83 -20.29 4.88
CA GLY A 361 7.35 -19.19 5.69
C GLY A 361 6.33 -18.07 5.85
N GLY A 362 6.19 -17.53 7.05
CA GLY A 362 5.27 -16.49 7.46
C GLY A 362 5.00 -16.56 8.95
N ASP A 363 4.45 -15.51 9.54
CA ASP A 363 4.06 -15.52 10.94
C ASP A 363 2.81 -16.38 11.14
N THR A 364 2.97 -17.52 11.81
CA THR A 364 1.87 -18.45 12.11
C THR A 364 0.94 -17.92 13.21
N SER A 365 1.27 -16.82 13.88
CA SER A 365 0.48 -16.25 14.98
C SER A 365 -0.83 -15.58 14.52
N THR A 366 -0.91 -15.21 13.23
CA THR A 366 -2.06 -14.52 12.63
C THR A 366 -2.94 -15.39 11.73
N GLY A 367 -2.71 -16.73 11.70
CA GLY A 367 -3.38 -17.64 10.77
C GLY A 367 -2.82 -17.53 9.34
N GLY A 368 -1.52 -17.31 9.23
CA GLY A 368 -0.76 -16.93 8.07
C GLY A 368 -1.15 -17.58 6.76
N ASP A 369 -1.34 -16.77 5.77
CA ASP A 369 -1.94 -17.08 4.48
C ASP A 369 -0.98 -17.87 3.53
N ASN A 370 0.27 -18.08 3.93
CA ASN A 370 1.28 -18.88 3.21
C ASN A 370 1.32 -20.36 3.62
N ILE A 371 0.26 -20.83 4.28
CA ILE A 371 0.15 -22.21 4.74
C ILE A 371 -0.74 -22.97 3.79
N PHE A 372 -0.20 -23.98 3.14
CA PHE A 372 -1.01 -24.99 2.49
C PHE A 372 -1.42 -26.02 3.54
N PHE A 373 -2.70 -26.23 3.66
CA PHE A 373 -3.25 -27.02 4.76
C PHE A 373 -4.43 -27.87 4.31
N ILE A 374 -4.46 -29.09 4.77
CA ILE A 374 -5.63 -29.96 4.67
C ILE A 374 -5.83 -30.71 5.97
N ALA A 375 -7.03 -30.63 6.55
CA ALA A 375 -7.39 -31.40 7.73
C ALA A 375 -8.82 -31.95 7.64
N PHE A 376 -8.98 -33.22 8.00
CA PHE A 376 -10.25 -33.95 8.02
C PHE A 376 -10.23 -35.09 9.06
N ASP A 377 -11.41 -35.62 9.38
CA ASP A 377 -11.54 -36.71 10.37
C ASP A 377 -10.89 -38.00 9.89
N ASN A 378 -10.28 -38.77 10.80
CA ASN A 378 -9.63 -40.06 10.53
C ASN A 378 -10.56 -41.11 9.88
N LYS A 379 -11.88 -40.96 10.06
CA LYS A 379 -12.89 -41.85 9.46
C LYS A 379 -13.11 -41.62 7.98
N VAL A 380 -12.63 -40.50 7.44
CA VAL A 380 -12.88 -40.07 6.05
C VAL A 380 -11.98 -40.79 5.08
N LYS A 381 -12.54 -41.40 4.07
CA LYS A 381 -11.81 -41.98 2.94
C LYS A 381 -11.48 -40.89 1.95
N LEU A 382 -10.18 -40.60 1.79
CA LEU A 382 -9.71 -39.59 0.85
C LEU A 382 -9.51 -40.17 -0.54
N ASP A 383 -10.15 -39.59 -1.57
CA ASP A 383 -9.79 -39.76 -2.98
C ASP A 383 -8.92 -38.57 -3.43
N LYS A 384 -7.67 -38.86 -3.79
CA LYS A 384 -6.70 -37.88 -4.29
C LYS A 384 -6.20 -38.21 -5.69
N THR A 385 -6.94 -39.07 -6.41
CA THR A 385 -6.61 -39.39 -7.80
C THR A 385 -6.77 -38.15 -8.67
N PRO A 386 -5.68 -37.64 -9.30
CA PRO A 386 -5.75 -36.41 -10.06
C PRO A 386 -6.79 -36.46 -11.19
N LYS A 387 -7.64 -35.45 -11.27
CA LYS A 387 -8.70 -35.28 -12.27
C LYS A 387 -8.50 -33.96 -13.00
N ALA A 388 -8.90 -33.87 -14.25
CA ALA A 388 -8.78 -32.61 -15.00
C ALA A 388 -9.75 -31.57 -14.44
N ALA A 389 -9.24 -30.38 -14.12
CA ALA A 389 -10.08 -29.28 -13.65
C ALA A 389 -11.01 -28.79 -14.76
N ALA A 390 -12.26 -28.46 -14.42
CA ALA A 390 -13.27 -27.99 -15.36
C ALA A 390 -13.09 -26.51 -15.79
N VAL A 391 -12.05 -25.82 -15.33
CA VAL A 391 -11.84 -24.38 -15.56
C VAL A 391 -10.45 -24.14 -16.13
N GLU A 392 -10.37 -23.61 -17.36
CA GLU A 392 -9.17 -23.02 -17.92
C GLU A 392 -8.99 -21.57 -17.39
N TYR A 393 -7.78 -21.23 -16.96
CA TYR A 393 -7.44 -19.86 -16.60
C TYR A 393 -7.36 -18.98 -17.85
N ALA A 394 -8.11 -17.89 -17.85
CA ALA A 394 -7.87 -16.81 -18.79
C ALA A 394 -6.53 -16.12 -18.42
N SER A 395 -5.60 -16.09 -19.35
CA SER A 395 -4.39 -15.25 -19.23
C SER A 395 -4.79 -13.82 -19.53
N ASP A 396 -4.68 -12.93 -18.56
CA ASP A 396 -4.84 -11.50 -18.80
C ASP A 396 -3.68 -11.00 -19.68
N ASP A 397 -4.01 -10.77 -20.96
CA ASP A 397 -3.07 -10.21 -21.94
C ASP A 397 -3.31 -8.68 -21.97
N ASP A 398 -2.56 -7.93 -21.14
CA ASP A 398 -2.64 -6.48 -21.10
C ASP A 398 -2.03 -5.84 -22.36
N ASN A 399 -2.77 -4.95 -23.00
CA ASN A 399 -2.33 -4.11 -24.10
C ASN A 399 -1.32 -3.02 -23.68
N ILE A 400 -0.13 -3.41 -23.22
CA ILE A 400 0.95 -2.46 -22.94
C ILE A 400 1.78 -2.26 -24.22
N THR A 401 1.76 -1.04 -24.75
CA THR A 401 2.42 -0.68 -26.02
C THR A 401 3.92 -0.42 -25.89
N ASP A 402 4.43 -0.05 -24.70
CA ASP A 402 5.88 0.14 -24.44
C ASP A 402 6.37 -0.77 -23.33
N THR A 403 6.99 -1.89 -23.69
CA THR A 403 7.55 -2.88 -22.76
C THR A 403 9.00 -2.59 -22.37
N SER A 404 9.64 -1.55 -22.91
CA SER A 404 11.06 -1.27 -22.64
C SER A 404 11.36 -0.88 -21.20
N GLN A 405 10.36 -0.37 -20.50
CA GLN A 405 10.45 0.08 -19.11
C GLN A 405 10.16 -1.04 -18.09
N LEU A 406 9.61 -2.16 -18.53
CA LEU A 406 9.18 -3.23 -17.62
C LEU A 406 10.38 -4.11 -17.19
N ILE A 407 10.26 -4.74 -16.01
CA ILE A 407 11.25 -5.69 -15.51
C ILE A 407 10.71 -7.12 -15.63
N THR A 408 11.54 -8.05 -16.13
CA THR A 408 11.18 -9.47 -16.17
C THR A 408 11.45 -10.15 -14.83
N ARG A 409 10.76 -11.29 -14.59
CA ARG A 409 10.88 -12.06 -13.34
C ARG A 409 12.34 -12.49 -13.08
N GLU A 410 13.05 -13.00 -14.09
CA GLU A 410 14.44 -13.40 -13.96
C GLU A 410 15.39 -12.21 -13.72
N ALA A 411 15.09 -11.03 -14.28
CA ALA A 411 15.89 -9.84 -14.03
C ALA A 411 15.71 -9.31 -12.59
N ALA A 412 14.50 -9.38 -12.05
CA ALA A 412 14.24 -9.00 -10.67
C ALA A 412 14.99 -9.88 -9.69
N VAL A 413 14.96 -11.22 -9.88
CA VAL A 413 15.71 -12.16 -9.02
C VAL A 413 17.22 -12.01 -9.20
N GLN A 414 17.70 -11.76 -10.43
CA GLN A 414 19.12 -11.48 -10.69
C GLN A 414 19.60 -10.27 -9.89
N THR A 415 18.79 -9.23 -9.81
CA THR A 415 19.09 -8.04 -9.01
C THR A 415 19.31 -8.40 -7.54
N LEU A 416 18.39 -9.16 -6.94
CA LEU A 416 18.50 -9.57 -5.53
C LEU A 416 19.70 -10.51 -5.30
N TYR A 417 19.99 -11.39 -6.25
CA TYR A 417 21.17 -12.28 -6.19
C TYR A 417 22.48 -11.49 -6.20
N GLU A 418 22.57 -10.44 -7.01
CA GLU A 418 23.72 -9.53 -7.03
C GLU A 418 23.86 -8.74 -5.74
N MET A 419 22.77 -8.21 -5.20
CA MET A 419 22.72 -7.55 -3.88
C MET A 419 23.12 -8.50 -2.74
N ALA A 420 22.81 -9.79 -2.87
CA ALA A 420 23.24 -10.81 -1.91
C ALA A 420 24.73 -11.14 -1.98
N GLY A 421 25.47 -10.60 -2.95
CA GLY A 421 26.89 -10.89 -3.18
C GLY A 421 27.15 -12.15 -3.99
N LYS A 422 26.18 -12.60 -4.79
CA LYS A 422 26.27 -13.79 -5.67
C LYS A 422 26.67 -15.06 -4.90
N PRO A 423 25.86 -15.51 -3.92
CA PRO A 423 26.17 -16.70 -3.14
C PRO A 423 26.35 -17.96 -4.00
N SER A 424 27.16 -18.91 -3.54
CA SER A 424 27.39 -20.14 -4.29
C SER A 424 26.12 -20.97 -4.42
N VAL A 425 25.88 -21.45 -5.64
CA VAL A 425 24.75 -22.34 -6.02
C VAL A 425 25.24 -23.74 -6.46
N SER A 426 26.52 -24.08 -6.17
CA SER A 426 27.12 -25.34 -6.58
C SER A 426 26.30 -26.53 -6.07
N GLY A 427 25.98 -27.46 -6.97
CA GLY A 427 25.21 -28.66 -6.68
C GLY A 427 23.69 -28.48 -6.64
N LEU A 428 23.19 -27.28 -6.80
CA LEU A 428 21.74 -27.02 -6.91
C LEU A 428 21.23 -27.35 -8.33
N LYS A 429 19.98 -27.75 -8.40
CA LYS A 429 19.23 -27.96 -9.65
C LYS A 429 17.86 -27.30 -9.51
N SER A 430 17.42 -26.61 -10.54
CA SER A 430 16.08 -26.04 -10.56
C SER A 430 15.03 -27.12 -10.79
N ARG A 431 13.88 -26.96 -10.12
CA ARG A 431 12.64 -27.73 -10.42
C ARG A 431 11.90 -27.19 -11.64
N PHE A 432 12.21 -25.97 -12.05
CA PHE A 432 11.50 -25.29 -13.13
C PHE A 432 12.04 -25.71 -14.50
N LYS A 433 11.12 -26.12 -15.39
CA LYS A 433 11.44 -26.64 -16.72
C LYS A 433 11.93 -25.59 -17.71
N ASP A 434 11.56 -24.33 -17.51
CA ASP A 434 11.91 -23.19 -18.37
C ASP A 434 13.24 -22.53 -18.00
N VAL A 435 13.88 -22.95 -16.89
CA VAL A 435 15.23 -22.48 -16.50
C VAL A 435 16.27 -23.20 -17.31
N LYS A 436 16.92 -22.48 -18.23
CA LYS A 436 17.93 -23.06 -19.14
C LYS A 436 19.31 -23.09 -18.49
N HIS A 437 19.97 -24.25 -18.58
CA HIS A 437 21.35 -24.40 -18.13
C HIS A 437 22.32 -23.49 -18.91
N GLY A 438 23.21 -22.80 -18.21
CA GLY A 438 24.14 -21.83 -18.80
C GLY A 438 23.54 -20.46 -19.11
N ALA A 439 22.25 -20.25 -18.81
CA ALA A 439 21.64 -18.93 -18.97
C ALA A 439 22.17 -17.94 -17.93
N TRP A 440 22.17 -16.65 -18.29
CA TRP A 440 22.70 -15.58 -17.44
C TRP A 440 22.00 -15.46 -16.07
N TYR A 441 20.74 -15.87 -16.01
CA TYR A 441 19.89 -15.85 -14.81
C TYR A 441 19.92 -17.16 -13.99
N GLU A 442 20.52 -18.25 -14.50
CA GLU A 442 20.43 -19.56 -13.89
C GLU A 442 20.87 -19.55 -12.41
N ASN A 443 22.03 -18.98 -12.13
CA ASN A 443 22.55 -18.94 -10.76
C ASN A 443 21.65 -18.15 -9.81
N ALA A 444 21.06 -17.07 -10.30
CA ALA A 444 20.13 -16.27 -9.52
C ALA A 444 18.85 -17.05 -9.21
N LEU A 445 18.31 -17.77 -10.18
CA LEU A 445 17.09 -18.56 -9.98
C LEU A 445 17.34 -19.76 -9.07
N LEU A 446 18.49 -20.46 -9.19
CA LEU A 446 18.87 -21.53 -8.26
C LEU A 446 19.00 -21.02 -6.82
N TRP A 447 19.60 -19.86 -6.64
CA TRP A 447 19.70 -19.21 -5.33
C TRP A 447 18.33 -18.77 -4.82
N GLY A 448 17.53 -18.15 -5.67
CA GLY A 448 16.21 -17.67 -5.31
C GLY A 448 15.25 -18.80 -4.95
N GLU A 449 15.26 -19.90 -5.71
CA GLU A 449 14.48 -21.10 -5.42
C GLU A 449 14.87 -21.72 -4.07
N LYS A 450 16.17 -21.86 -3.80
CA LYS A 450 16.68 -22.36 -2.52
C LYS A 450 16.23 -21.54 -1.31
N ASN A 451 16.07 -20.22 -1.49
CA ASN A 451 15.71 -19.28 -0.43
C ASN A 451 14.25 -18.82 -0.53
N SER A 452 13.42 -19.49 -1.32
CA SER A 452 11.99 -19.21 -1.48
C SER A 452 11.66 -17.78 -1.87
N MET A 453 12.52 -17.13 -2.70
CA MET A 453 12.36 -15.73 -3.10
C MET A 453 11.15 -15.48 -4.00
N PHE A 454 10.61 -16.52 -4.62
CA PHE A 454 9.53 -16.45 -5.60
C PHE A 454 8.77 -17.78 -5.70
N PHE A 455 7.62 -17.73 -6.32
CA PHE A 455 6.83 -18.90 -6.69
C PHE A 455 6.97 -19.23 -8.18
N GLY A 456 6.38 -20.36 -8.61
CA GLY A 456 6.21 -20.68 -10.03
C GLY A 456 5.26 -19.71 -10.74
N TYR A 457 5.17 -19.79 -12.07
CA TYR A 457 4.32 -18.97 -12.89
C TYR A 457 3.44 -19.87 -13.80
N PRO A 458 2.14 -19.61 -13.95
CA PRO A 458 1.37 -18.48 -13.40
C PRO A 458 0.92 -18.64 -11.94
N ASN A 459 1.26 -19.73 -11.28
CA ASN A 459 0.87 -19.96 -9.88
C ASN A 459 1.94 -20.75 -9.13
N VAL A 460 1.83 -20.82 -7.81
CA VAL A 460 2.85 -21.43 -6.90
C VAL A 460 3.16 -22.90 -7.19
N LEU A 461 2.27 -23.64 -7.81
CA LEU A 461 2.48 -25.05 -8.17
C LEU A 461 3.12 -25.25 -9.54
N SER A 462 3.22 -24.19 -10.33
CA SER A 462 3.75 -24.32 -11.68
C SER A 462 5.18 -24.88 -11.65
N ASP A 463 5.46 -25.79 -12.58
CA ASP A 463 6.79 -26.30 -12.85
C ASP A 463 7.58 -25.40 -13.83
N THR A 464 7.08 -24.22 -14.10
CA THR A 464 7.77 -23.14 -14.81
C THR A 464 7.96 -21.95 -13.89
N PHE A 465 9.10 -21.27 -14.04
CA PHE A 465 9.39 -20.02 -13.34
C PHE A 465 8.69 -18.82 -14.01
N GLY A 466 8.42 -18.90 -15.30
CA GLY A 466 7.93 -17.79 -16.12
C GLY A 466 9.08 -16.94 -16.66
N VAL A 467 10.14 -17.57 -17.19
CA VAL A 467 11.24 -16.85 -17.85
C VAL A 467 10.72 -16.01 -19.00
N GLY A 468 11.07 -14.71 -19.02
CA GLY A 468 10.59 -13.73 -19.97
C GLY A 468 9.22 -13.11 -19.65
N LYS A 469 8.57 -13.53 -18.56
CA LYS A 469 7.35 -12.89 -18.07
C LYS A 469 7.68 -11.66 -17.22
N TRP A 470 6.78 -10.70 -17.19
CA TRP A 470 6.93 -9.49 -16.40
C TRP A 470 6.64 -9.74 -14.92
N VAL A 471 7.31 -9.01 -14.05
CA VAL A 471 7.02 -9.00 -12.61
C VAL A 471 5.77 -8.15 -12.38
N THR A 472 4.80 -8.66 -11.62
CA THR A 472 3.72 -7.85 -11.09
C THR A 472 4.21 -7.05 -9.87
N ARG A 473 3.46 -6.01 -9.48
CA ARG A 473 3.81 -5.21 -8.30
C ARG A 473 3.73 -6.04 -7.01
N GLU A 474 2.77 -6.97 -6.92
CA GLU A 474 2.68 -7.91 -5.79
C GLU A 474 3.84 -8.92 -5.78
N ASP A 475 4.24 -9.47 -6.94
CA ASP A 475 5.45 -10.30 -7.08
C ASP A 475 6.70 -9.53 -6.59
N ALA A 476 6.81 -8.25 -6.96
CA ALA A 476 7.92 -7.39 -6.53
C ALA A 476 7.95 -7.25 -5.01
N ALA A 477 6.80 -6.98 -4.37
CA ALA A 477 6.69 -6.90 -2.92
C ALA A 477 7.10 -8.21 -2.25
N LEU A 478 6.61 -9.35 -2.76
CA LEU A 478 6.96 -10.68 -2.25
C LEU A 478 8.48 -10.95 -2.32
N MET A 479 9.09 -10.69 -3.47
CA MET A 479 10.51 -10.90 -3.66
C MET A 479 11.35 -10.06 -2.69
N LEU A 480 10.95 -8.80 -2.46
CA LEU A 480 11.63 -7.89 -1.54
C LEU A 480 11.42 -8.26 -0.07
N MET A 481 10.22 -8.67 0.31
CA MET A 481 9.96 -9.18 1.66
C MET A 481 10.82 -10.42 1.96
N ARG A 482 10.85 -11.38 1.04
CA ARG A 482 11.70 -12.59 1.17
C ARG A 482 13.19 -12.27 1.19
N TYR A 483 13.62 -11.24 0.45
CA TYR A 483 14.99 -10.76 0.53
C TYR A 483 15.29 -10.12 1.88
N SER A 484 14.36 -9.36 2.45
CA SER A 484 14.48 -8.81 3.81
C SER A 484 14.61 -9.91 4.85
N GLU A 485 13.85 -10.99 4.71
CA GLU A 485 13.99 -12.19 5.55
C GLU A 485 15.39 -12.81 5.44
N TYR A 486 15.84 -13.01 4.21
CA TYR A 486 17.19 -13.55 3.93
C TYR A 486 18.31 -12.71 4.55
N LYS A 487 18.13 -11.38 4.57
CA LYS A 487 19.10 -10.42 5.14
C LYS A 487 18.89 -10.16 6.62
N ASN A 488 17.85 -10.74 7.23
CA ASN A 488 17.42 -10.47 8.61
C ASN A 488 17.19 -8.97 8.89
N TYR A 489 16.51 -8.30 7.93
CA TYR A 489 16.08 -6.92 8.04
C TYR A 489 14.76 -6.82 8.86
N GLU A 490 14.32 -5.57 9.15
CA GLU A 490 13.06 -5.33 9.85
C GLU A 490 11.85 -5.89 9.08
N ARG A 491 10.94 -6.58 9.81
CA ARG A 491 9.81 -7.30 9.21
C ARG A 491 8.48 -7.10 9.92
N ALA A 492 8.40 -6.14 10.85
CA ALA A 492 7.12 -5.84 11.46
C ALA A 492 6.08 -5.48 10.39
N ILE A 493 4.85 -5.97 10.54
CA ILE A 493 3.77 -5.79 9.58
C ILE A 493 2.58 -5.16 10.29
N ASP A 494 2.10 -4.07 9.73
CA ASP A 494 0.81 -3.47 10.09
C ASP A 494 -0.20 -3.88 9.02
N PHE A 495 -1.03 -4.86 9.32
CA PHE A 495 -2.01 -5.40 8.37
C PHE A 495 -3.11 -4.41 7.98
N GLY A 496 -3.28 -3.31 8.74
CA GLY A 496 -4.21 -2.24 8.40
C GLY A 496 -3.69 -1.24 7.36
N ARG A 497 -2.38 -1.25 7.06
CA ARG A 497 -1.80 -0.30 6.10
C ARG A 497 -2.18 -0.54 4.64
N SER A 498 -2.46 -1.78 4.26
CA SER A 498 -2.94 -2.10 2.91
C SER A 498 -4.34 -1.55 2.64
N ASP A 499 -5.13 -1.34 3.70
CA ASP A 499 -6.50 -0.80 3.61
C ASP A 499 -6.53 0.66 3.16
N ASP A 500 -5.36 1.33 3.12
CA ASP A 500 -5.24 2.69 2.57
C ASP A 500 -5.44 2.76 1.06
N PHE A 501 -5.58 1.62 0.36
CA PHE A 501 -5.71 1.55 -1.10
C PHE A 501 -7.01 0.87 -1.53
N MET A 502 -7.68 1.44 -2.54
CA MET A 502 -8.98 0.97 -3.02
C MET A 502 -8.98 -0.45 -3.58
N ASP A 503 -7.86 -0.87 -4.14
CA ASP A 503 -7.69 -2.14 -4.86
C ASP A 503 -6.84 -3.16 -4.08
N TYR A 504 -6.71 -2.97 -2.77
CA TYR A 504 -5.94 -3.92 -1.96
C TYR A 504 -6.53 -5.33 -1.95
N PHE A 505 -7.83 -5.46 -2.22
CA PHE A 505 -8.51 -6.75 -2.39
C PHE A 505 -8.14 -7.48 -3.69
N ASP A 506 -7.55 -6.78 -4.66
CA ASP A 506 -7.08 -7.39 -5.90
C ASP A 506 -5.73 -8.11 -5.73
N VAL A 507 -5.14 -8.04 -4.53
CA VAL A 507 -3.92 -8.75 -4.15
C VAL A 507 -4.21 -10.24 -4.06
N ASP A 508 -3.37 -11.07 -4.68
CA ASP A 508 -3.45 -12.51 -4.49
C ASP A 508 -3.17 -12.88 -3.03
N PHE A 509 -3.89 -13.87 -2.54
CA PHE A 509 -3.76 -14.39 -1.19
C PHE A 509 -2.30 -14.67 -0.79
N ASP A 510 -1.51 -15.26 -1.71
CA ASP A 510 -0.08 -15.58 -1.48
C ASP A 510 0.83 -14.34 -1.38
N HIS A 511 0.34 -13.17 -1.78
CA HIS A 511 1.07 -11.92 -1.81
C HIS A 511 0.60 -10.90 -0.76
N TRP A 512 -0.48 -11.22 -0.05
CA TRP A 512 -1.12 -10.33 0.91
C TRP A 512 -0.16 -9.83 2.00
N GLU A 513 0.52 -10.75 2.67
CA GLU A 513 1.50 -10.42 3.71
C GLU A 513 2.62 -9.50 3.17
N ALA A 514 3.10 -9.79 1.96
CA ALA A 514 4.15 -9.00 1.33
C ALA A 514 3.68 -7.58 0.97
N ILE A 515 2.43 -7.42 0.55
CA ILE A 515 1.83 -6.12 0.29
C ILE A 515 1.66 -5.34 1.59
N CYS A 516 1.11 -5.95 2.65
CA CYS A 516 0.99 -5.31 3.96
C CYS A 516 2.35 -4.85 4.49
N TRP A 517 3.37 -5.73 4.41
CA TRP A 517 4.74 -5.37 4.77
C TRP A 517 5.28 -4.20 3.94
N ALA A 518 5.12 -4.24 2.62
CA ALA A 518 5.63 -3.19 1.74
C ALA A 518 4.94 -1.83 1.99
N CYS A 519 3.65 -1.84 2.33
CA CYS A 519 2.90 -0.64 2.71
C CYS A 519 3.29 -0.13 4.10
N THR A 520 3.48 -1.04 5.10
CA THR A 520 3.92 -0.70 6.45
C THR A 520 5.20 0.12 6.44
N TRP A 521 6.15 -0.27 5.61
CA TRP A 521 7.47 0.35 5.52
C TRP A 521 7.60 1.38 4.39
N HIS A 522 6.49 1.78 3.77
CA HIS A 522 6.47 2.69 2.61
C HIS A 522 7.39 2.27 1.45
N ILE A 523 7.65 0.97 1.34
CA ILE A 523 8.44 0.38 0.25
C ILE A 523 7.62 0.42 -1.03
N MET A 524 6.33 0.11 -0.93
CA MET A 524 5.36 0.27 -2.00
C MET A 524 4.40 1.42 -1.64
N GLU A 525 4.22 2.33 -2.58
CA GLU A 525 3.22 3.39 -2.51
C GLU A 525 2.21 3.22 -3.65
N GLY A 526 0.99 3.68 -3.43
CA GLY A 526 -0.04 3.62 -4.44
C GLY A 526 0.28 4.49 -5.66
N LYS A 527 -0.23 4.10 -6.83
CA LYS A 527 -0.22 4.93 -8.02
C LYS A 527 -1.26 6.04 -7.88
N GLY A 528 -0.88 7.26 -8.18
CA GLY A 528 -1.67 8.47 -8.05
C GLY A 528 -0.76 9.66 -7.76
N GLU A 529 -1.28 10.88 -7.83
CA GLU A 529 -0.52 12.06 -7.42
C GLU A 529 -0.30 12.05 -5.90
N GLU A 530 0.85 12.50 -5.45
CA GLU A 530 1.16 12.63 -4.02
C GLU A 530 0.13 13.56 -3.36
N GLY A 531 -0.60 13.03 -2.37
CA GLY A 531 -1.73 13.76 -1.75
C GLY A 531 -3.09 13.53 -2.42
N ALA A 532 -3.15 12.69 -3.48
CA ALA A 532 -4.43 12.29 -4.07
C ALA A 532 -5.36 11.69 -3.01
N PRO A 533 -6.67 11.92 -3.12
CA PRO A 533 -7.68 11.26 -2.29
C PRO A 533 -7.51 9.74 -2.32
N LYS A 534 -7.93 9.05 -1.25
CA LYS A 534 -7.83 7.59 -1.14
C LYS A 534 -8.49 6.88 -2.33
N GLU A 535 -9.59 7.44 -2.82
CA GLU A 535 -10.35 6.93 -3.97
C GLU A 535 -9.58 6.97 -5.29
N GLU A 536 -8.46 7.70 -5.34
CA GLU A 536 -7.60 7.82 -6.51
C GLU A 536 -6.29 7.03 -6.35
N ARG A 537 -5.97 6.53 -5.13
CA ARG A 537 -4.77 5.75 -4.88
C ARG A 537 -5.04 4.27 -5.12
N ARG A 538 -4.22 3.65 -5.94
CA ARG A 538 -4.30 2.23 -6.25
C ARG A 538 -2.95 1.56 -6.02
N LEU A 539 -2.95 0.41 -5.37
CA LEU A 539 -1.78 -0.47 -5.30
C LEU A 539 -1.42 -0.99 -6.68
N ASP A 540 -2.43 -1.25 -7.51
CA ASP A 540 -2.31 -1.90 -8.81
C ASP A 540 -1.49 -3.21 -8.69
N PRO A 541 -1.90 -4.16 -7.82
CA PRO A 541 -1.08 -5.31 -7.45
C PRO A 541 -0.77 -6.21 -8.65
N LYS A 542 -1.70 -6.34 -9.58
CA LYS A 542 -1.56 -7.10 -10.83
C LYS A 542 -0.84 -6.32 -11.93
N GLY A 543 -0.69 -5.01 -11.76
CA GLY A 543 0.04 -4.15 -12.69
C GLY A 543 1.50 -4.57 -12.81
N LYS A 544 2.06 -4.49 -14.02
CA LYS A 544 3.45 -4.86 -14.28
C LYS A 544 4.38 -3.80 -13.70
N ALA A 545 5.34 -4.23 -12.89
CA ALA A 545 6.33 -3.34 -12.31
C ALA A 545 7.31 -2.83 -13.37
N THR A 546 7.59 -1.53 -13.33
CA THR A 546 8.67 -0.95 -14.12
C THR A 546 10.02 -1.15 -13.41
N ARG A 547 11.12 -1.02 -14.16
CA ARG A 547 12.48 -1.05 -13.59
C ARG A 547 12.68 0.06 -12.57
N THR A 548 12.15 1.24 -12.85
CA THR A 548 12.22 2.39 -11.95
C THR A 548 11.47 2.10 -10.65
N GLU A 549 10.21 1.65 -10.72
CA GLU A 549 9.43 1.29 -9.53
C GLU A 549 10.14 0.21 -8.69
N TYR A 550 10.66 -0.85 -9.32
CA TYR A 550 11.35 -1.90 -8.59
C TYR A 550 12.64 -1.39 -7.93
N THR A 551 13.38 -0.49 -8.59
CA THR A 551 14.57 0.16 -8.02
C THR A 551 14.20 1.04 -6.83
N GLU A 552 13.14 1.83 -6.95
CA GLU A 552 12.64 2.67 -5.85
C GLU A 552 12.22 1.83 -4.64
N MET A 553 11.51 0.73 -4.86
CA MET A 553 11.13 -0.20 -3.80
C MET A 553 12.37 -0.77 -3.10
N ILE A 554 13.42 -1.17 -3.85
CA ILE A 554 14.69 -1.62 -3.30
C ILE A 554 15.34 -0.52 -2.46
N ASN A 555 15.44 0.70 -2.98
CA ASN A 555 16.10 1.80 -2.29
C ASN A 555 15.39 2.15 -0.98
N ARG A 556 14.05 2.19 -0.98
CA ARG A 556 13.24 2.40 0.23
C ARG A 556 13.46 1.28 1.25
N MET A 557 13.47 0.02 0.82
CA MET A 557 13.78 -1.13 1.68
C MET A 557 15.17 -0.99 2.31
N LEU A 558 16.19 -0.57 1.56
CA LEU A 558 17.55 -0.38 2.06
C LEU A 558 17.64 0.82 3.01
N GLU A 559 16.92 1.90 2.75
CA GLU A 559 16.86 3.09 3.61
C GLU A 559 16.26 2.76 4.97
N VAL A 560 15.12 2.08 5.00
CA VAL A 560 14.48 1.60 6.23
C VAL A 560 15.46 0.80 7.10
N ASN A 561 16.30 -0.03 6.46
CA ASN A 561 17.27 -0.86 7.16
C ASN A 561 18.65 -0.20 7.33
N LYS A 562 18.77 1.10 7.06
CA LYS A 562 19.99 1.92 7.20
C LYS A 562 21.21 1.35 6.47
N THR A 563 20.99 0.68 5.34
CA THR A 563 22.05 0.19 4.46
C THR A 563 22.34 1.27 3.41
N SER A 564 23.57 1.77 3.35
CA SER A 564 24.01 2.91 2.53
C SER A 564 24.42 2.53 1.11
N ALA A 565 23.73 1.61 0.45
CA ALA A 565 24.06 1.24 -0.93
C ALA A 565 22.93 1.68 -1.87
N GLU A 566 23.13 2.74 -2.63
CA GLU A 566 22.32 2.99 -3.82
C GLU A 566 22.56 1.86 -4.81
N PHE A 567 21.49 1.24 -5.28
CA PHE A 567 21.56 0.15 -6.23
C PHE A 567 20.79 0.50 -7.51
N THR A 568 21.41 0.33 -8.65
CA THR A 568 20.77 0.47 -9.98
C THR A 568 20.63 -0.90 -10.62
N ILE A 569 19.45 -1.21 -11.13
CA ILE A 569 19.19 -2.48 -11.81
C ILE A 569 19.95 -2.52 -13.13
N PRO A 570 20.79 -3.55 -13.38
CA PRO A 570 21.46 -3.73 -14.68
C PRO A 570 20.44 -3.83 -15.82
N GLU A 571 20.78 -3.27 -17.01
CA GLU A 571 19.95 -3.49 -18.19
C GLU A 571 19.88 -4.98 -18.54
N ASN A 572 18.72 -5.45 -19.02
CA ASN A 572 18.60 -6.81 -19.54
C ASN A 572 19.63 -7.01 -20.67
N PRO A 573 20.47 -8.05 -20.61
CA PRO A 573 21.33 -8.39 -21.75
C PRO A 573 20.40 -8.67 -22.94
N LYS A 574 20.58 -7.89 -24.01
CA LYS A 574 19.81 -8.04 -25.25
C LYS A 574 19.89 -9.48 -25.70
N THR A 575 18.77 -10.16 -25.75
CA THR A 575 18.65 -11.49 -26.36
C THR A 575 18.94 -11.31 -27.85
N THR A 576 20.12 -11.64 -28.32
CA THR A 576 20.43 -11.76 -29.73
C THR A 576 19.66 -12.97 -30.27
N VAL A 577 18.48 -12.69 -30.82
CA VAL A 577 17.81 -13.66 -31.66
C VAL A 577 18.62 -13.78 -32.95
N THR A 578 19.42 -14.81 -33.05
CA THR A 578 20.08 -15.20 -34.31
C THR A 578 19.02 -15.80 -35.21
N THR A 579 18.36 -14.99 -35.99
CA THR A 579 17.67 -15.42 -37.21
C THR A 579 18.72 -15.51 -38.30
N ALA A 580 18.96 -16.72 -38.79
CA ALA A 580 19.81 -16.92 -39.99
C ALA A 580 19.22 -16.19 -41.17
N SER A 581 20.01 -15.31 -41.74
CA SER A 581 19.71 -14.59 -42.98
C SER A 581 20.01 -15.44 -44.23
N PRO A 582 19.29 -15.20 -45.33
CA PRO A 582 19.87 -15.44 -46.63
C PRO A 582 20.52 -14.13 -47.15
N VAL A 583 21.74 -14.33 -47.62
CA VAL A 583 22.59 -13.34 -48.32
C VAL A 583 21.92 -12.84 -49.59
N THR A 584 21.85 -11.53 -49.77
CA THR A 584 22.04 -10.94 -51.12
C THR A 584 22.58 -9.50 -51.00
N THR A 585 23.69 -9.30 -51.68
CA THR A 585 24.44 -8.07 -51.94
C THR A 585 23.62 -7.05 -52.74
N THR A 586 23.70 -5.75 -52.43
CA THR A 586 24.07 -4.70 -53.38
C THR A 586 24.24 -3.32 -52.75
N ALA A 587 25.40 -2.79 -52.97
CA ALA A 587 25.84 -1.39 -53.21
C ALA A 587 25.27 -0.17 -52.47
N ALA A 588 26.19 0.54 -51.89
CA ALA A 588 26.14 1.86 -51.31
C ALA A 588 25.60 2.96 -52.25
N THR A 589 24.83 3.87 -51.67
CA THR A 589 24.77 5.25 -52.16
C THR A 589 24.69 6.20 -50.99
N THR A 590 25.72 6.95 -50.79
CA THR A 590 25.84 8.11 -49.92
C THR A 590 24.93 9.23 -50.40
N THR A 591 23.97 9.63 -49.61
CA THR A 591 23.28 10.93 -49.76
C THR A 591 23.55 11.78 -48.56
N THR A 592 24.39 12.78 -48.76
CA THR A 592 24.64 13.89 -47.85
C THR A 592 23.37 14.73 -47.69
N ARG A 593 22.89 14.84 -46.45
CA ARG A 593 21.84 15.76 -46.08
C ARG A 593 22.44 17.15 -45.83
N PRO A 594 21.84 18.24 -46.31
CA PRO A 594 22.39 19.59 -46.14
C PRO A 594 22.35 20.01 -44.67
N VAL A 595 23.48 20.53 -44.22
CA VAL A 595 23.65 21.16 -42.90
C VAL A 595 22.83 22.45 -42.88
N LYS A 596 21.89 22.56 -41.94
CA LYS A 596 21.17 23.78 -41.61
C LYS A 596 22.14 24.70 -40.85
N PRO A 597 22.20 26.01 -41.13
CA PRO A 597 23.11 26.90 -40.42
C PRO A 597 22.75 26.95 -38.92
N GLU A 598 23.77 26.75 -38.09
CA GLU A 598 23.73 26.83 -36.65
C GLU A 598 23.49 28.28 -36.23
N ILE A 599 22.30 28.57 -35.66
CA ILE A 599 22.04 29.85 -35.00
C ILE A 599 22.76 29.76 -33.66
N THR A 600 23.79 30.54 -33.46
CA THR A 600 24.48 30.69 -32.17
C THR A 600 23.54 31.38 -31.19
N VAL A 601 22.87 30.61 -30.37
CA VAL A 601 22.08 31.10 -29.24
C VAL A 601 22.99 31.11 -28.02
N ASP A 602 23.06 32.23 -27.32
CA ASP A 602 23.92 32.40 -26.15
C ASP A 602 23.07 32.16 -24.92
N TYR A 603 23.40 31.13 -24.13
CA TYR A 603 22.67 30.75 -22.91
C TYR A 603 23.29 31.47 -21.71
N SER A 604 22.46 32.05 -20.84
CA SER A 604 22.86 32.58 -19.54
C SER A 604 22.92 31.48 -18.49
N LEU A 605 23.76 31.63 -17.46
CA LEU A 605 23.84 30.67 -16.37
C LEU A 605 22.46 30.53 -15.69
N GLY A 606 21.97 29.30 -15.58
CA GLY A 606 20.66 28.97 -14.99
C GLY A 606 19.49 29.09 -15.96
N ASP A 607 19.62 29.71 -17.14
CA ASP A 607 18.59 29.83 -18.16
C ASP A 607 18.81 28.70 -19.23
N VAL A 608 18.34 27.53 -18.88
CA VAL A 608 18.61 26.29 -19.61
C VAL A 608 17.75 26.17 -20.88
N ASN A 609 16.56 26.75 -20.87
CA ASN A 609 15.62 26.75 -22.00
C ASN A 609 15.78 27.97 -22.90
N ASN A 610 16.61 28.94 -22.50
CA ASN A 610 16.92 30.20 -23.21
C ASN A 610 15.69 31.09 -23.44
N ASP A 611 14.77 31.15 -22.50
CA ASP A 611 13.61 32.03 -22.53
C ASP A 611 13.91 33.42 -21.93
N LYS A 612 15.15 33.66 -21.47
CA LYS A 612 15.69 34.86 -20.81
C LYS A 612 15.19 35.06 -19.35
N ALA A 613 14.66 34.01 -18.74
CA ALA A 613 14.24 34.02 -17.36
C ALA A 613 14.80 32.77 -16.66
N VAL A 614 15.49 32.92 -15.56
CA VAL A 614 15.92 31.77 -14.71
C VAL A 614 14.81 31.50 -13.73
N ASN A 615 14.11 30.35 -13.89
CA ASN A 615 12.88 30.05 -13.15
C ASN A 615 12.70 28.54 -12.90
N ALA A 616 11.53 28.15 -12.42
CA ALA A 616 11.22 26.76 -12.10
C ALA A 616 11.22 25.81 -13.33
N VAL A 617 11.02 26.35 -14.55
CA VAL A 617 11.06 25.54 -15.77
C VAL A 617 12.50 25.10 -16.08
N ASP A 618 13.48 25.98 -15.83
CA ASP A 618 14.90 25.64 -15.98
C ASP A 618 15.34 24.60 -14.97
N ALA A 619 14.93 24.76 -13.71
CA ALA A 619 15.19 23.76 -12.67
C ALA A 619 14.57 22.40 -13.02
N SER A 620 13.35 22.38 -13.56
CA SER A 620 12.70 21.16 -14.04
C SER A 620 13.46 20.52 -15.20
N THR A 621 14.02 21.34 -16.11
CA THR A 621 14.85 20.88 -17.22
C THR A 621 16.14 20.23 -16.72
N VAL A 622 16.79 20.82 -15.71
CA VAL A 622 17.99 20.26 -15.06
C VAL A 622 17.67 18.94 -14.37
N LEU A 623 16.57 18.86 -13.61
CA LEU A 623 16.13 17.63 -12.95
C LEU A 623 15.79 16.54 -13.95
N THR A 624 15.15 16.88 -15.06
CA THR A 624 14.84 15.93 -16.14
C THR A 624 16.13 15.38 -16.75
N TYR A 625 17.09 16.25 -17.07
CA TYR A 625 18.40 15.83 -17.57
C TYR A 625 19.15 14.95 -16.58
N TYR A 626 19.17 15.35 -15.30
CA TYR A 626 19.77 14.55 -14.22
C TYR A 626 19.09 13.19 -14.09
N ALA A 627 17.76 13.13 -14.08
CA ALA A 627 17.02 11.88 -14.05
C ALA A 627 17.32 10.98 -15.25
N MET A 628 17.48 11.55 -16.45
CA MET A 628 17.86 10.80 -17.65
C MET A 628 19.30 10.28 -17.55
N THR A 629 20.26 11.11 -17.15
CA THR A 629 21.68 10.75 -17.08
C THR A 629 21.98 9.82 -15.92
N SER A 630 21.34 9.99 -14.77
CA SER A 630 21.44 9.08 -13.62
C SER A 630 20.87 7.69 -13.90
N THR A 631 19.98 7.57 -14.90
CA THR A 631 19.47 6.28 -15.40
C THR A 631 20.20 5.78 -16.65
N ASN A 632 21.44 6.24 -16.92
CA ASN A 632 22.25 5.91 -18.10
C ASN A 632 21.56 6.19 -19.45
N LYS A 633 20.53 7.02 -19.47
CA LYS A 633 19.96 7.53 -20.70
C LYS A 633 20.80 8.70 -21.20
N LYS A 634 20.92 8.83 -22.52
CA LYS A 634 21.56 10.01 -23.08
C LYS A 634 20.66 11.22 -22.78
N GLY A 635 21.18 12.17 -22.00
CA GLY A 635 20.53 13.45 -21.79
C GLY A 635 20.38 14.20 -23.14
N ASP A 636 19.37 15.00 -23.26
CA ASP A 636 18.97 15.72 -24.47
C ASP A 636 19.43 17.18 -24.48
N LEU A 637 20.21 17.61 -23.48
CA LEU A 637 20.80 18.94 -23.45
C LEU A 637 22.01 19.04 -24.40
N SER A 638 22.09 20.14 -25.14
CA SER A 638 23.26 20.52 -25.91
C SER A 638 24.39 20.99 -24.96
N ASP A 639 25.64 21.00 -25.46
CA ASP A 639 26.82 21.46 -24.69
C ASP A 639 26.63 22.86 -24.05
N LYS A 640 25.94 23.76 -24.75
CA LYS A 640 25.62 25.10 -24.22
C LYS A 640 24.58 25.08 -23.11
N GLN A 641 23.55 24.24 -23.27
CA GLN A 641 22.55 24.05 -22.24
C GLN A 641 23.15 23.37 -20.99
N MET A 642 24.05 22.41 -21.19
CA MET A 642 24.80 21.81 -20.09
C MET A 642 25.65 22.83 -19.34
N THR A 643 26.31 23.75 -20.07
CA THR A 643 27.06 24.85 -19.42
C THR A 643 26.14 25.81 -18.64
N ALA A 644 24.91 26.04 -19.10
CA ALA A 644 23.94 26.86 -18.40
C ALA A 644 23.33 26.14 -17.19
N ALA A 645 23.21 24.83 -17.25
CA ALA A 645 22.63 23.97 -16.23
C ALA A 645 23.57 23.70 -15.05
N ASP A 646 24.87 23.60 -15.26
CA ASP A 646 25.91 23.46 -14.24
C ASP A 646 26.18 24.80 -13.57
N VAL A 647 25.31 25.17 -12.63
CA VAL A 647 25.29 26.52 -12.05
C VAL A 647 26.30 26.71 -10.92
N ASP A 648 26.69 25.65 -10.25
CA ASP A 648 27.74 25.66 -9.22
C ASP A 648 29.14 25.36 -9.81
N ARG A 649 29.20 24.97 -11.09
CA ARG A 649 30.42 24.71 -11.86
C ARG A 649 31.28 23.58 -11.30
N ASP A 650 30.65 22.58 -10.72
CA ASP A 650 31.33 21.39 -10.21
C ASP A 650 31.59 20.34 -11.33
N GLY A 651 31.07 20.55 -12.53
CA GLY A 651 31.18 19.69 -13.69
C GLY A 651 30.15 18.58 -13.78
N ASN A 652 29.20 18.55 -12.83
CA ASN A 652 28.11 17.57 -12.80
C ASN A 652 26.77 18.31 -12.81
N ILE A 653 25.85 17.93 -13.71
CA ILE A 653 24.51 18.50 -13.71
C ILE A 653 23.62 17.59 -12.90
N ASN A 654 23.12 18.09 -11.75
CA ASN A 654 22.41 17.27 -10.77
C ASN A 654 21.34 18.08 -9.98
N ALA A 655 20.79 17.49 -8.93
CA ALA A 655 19.74 18.12 -8.11
C ALA A 655 20.24 19.38 -7.35
N VAL A 656 21.55 19.52 -7.13
CA VAL A 656 22.12 20.69 -6.46
C VAL A 656 22.00 21.92 -7.38
N ASP A 657 22.27 21.76 -8.68
CA ASP A 657 22.11 22.83 -9.66
C ASP A 657 20.66 23.30 -9.75
N ALA A 658 19.72 22.35 -9.82
CA ALA A 658 18.30 22.66 -9.81
C ALA A 658 17.89 23.42 -8.54
N SER A 659 18.43 23.05 -7.39
CA SER A 659 18.22 23.75 -6.12
C SER A 659 18.76 25.18 -6.14
N HIS A 660 19.92 25.40 -6.72
CA HIS A 660 20.48 26.73 -6.90
C HIS A 660 19.65 27.59 -7.86
N ILE A 661 19.13 27.02 -8.93
CA ILE A 661 18.20 27.71 -9.87
C ILE A 661 16.94 28.14 -9.13
N LEU A 662 16.32 27.24 -8.34
CA LEU A 662 15.14 27.56 -7.55
C LEU A 662 15.42 28.63 -6.47
N SER A 663 16.58 28.57 -5.83
CA SER A 663 17.02 29.56 -4.85
C SER A 663 17.19 30.95 -5.48
N TYR A 664 17.77 30.99 -6.67
CA TYR A 664 17.89 32.25 -7.43
C TYR A 664 16.52 32.77 -7.89
N TYR A 665 15.64 31.89 -8.37
CA TYR A 665 14.27 32.26 -8.74
C TYR A 665 13.50 32.86 -7.53
N ALA A 666 13.63 32.25 -6.36
CA ALA A 666 13.03 32.77 -5.12
C ALA A 666 13.64 34.15 -4.76
N TYR A 667 14.96 34.33 -4.91
CA TYR A 667 15.63 35.61 -4.74
C TYR A 667 15.06 36.69 -5.68
N VAL A 668 14.98 36.39 -6.97
CA VAL A 668 14.46 37.31 -7.98
C VAL A 668 13.00 37.70 -7.68
N SER A 669 12.18 36.73 -7.29
CA SER A 669 10.77 36.91 -6.99
C SER A 669 10.49 37.76 -5.75
N THR A 670 11.46 37.83 -4.82
CA THR A 670 11.33 38.56 -3.56
C THR A 670 12.13 39.86 -3.47
N ALA A 671 13.04 40.09 -4.45
CA ALA A 671 13.92 41.24 -4.44
C ALA A 671 13.18 42.57 -4.64
N LYS A 672 13.29 43.49 -3.68
CA LYS A 672 12.79 44.86 -3.76
C LYS A 672 13.82 45.87 -4.31
N ALA A 673 15.00 45.41 -4.68
CA ALA A 673 16.14 46.21 -5.17
C ALA A 673 16.67 45.60 -6.48
N LYS A 674 17.75 46.20 -7.01
CA LYS A 674 18.38 45.72 -8.24
C LYS A 674 18.71 44.23 -8.15
N ILE A 675 18.10 43.44 -9.06
CA ILE A 675 18.31 42.02 -9.18
C ILE A 675 19.72 41.76 -9.70
N GLU A 676 20.48 40.93 -9.03
CA GLU A 676 21.80 40.45 -9.46
C GLU A 676 21.64 39.31 -10.48
N THR A 677 22.65 39.09 -11.32
CA THR A 677 22.68 37.94 -12.25
C THR A 677 22.87 36.63 -11.44
N MET A 678 22.45 35.50 -12.01
CA MET A 678 22.68 34.18 -11.38
C MET A 678 24.14 33.95 -11.03
N GLU A 679 25.08 34.37 -11.91
CA GLU A 679 26.52 34.27 -11.62
C GLU A 679 26.96 35.03 -10.36
N ASN A 680 26.41 36.23 -10.15
CA ASN A 680 26.73 37.03 -8.97
C ASN A 680 26.05 36.51 -7.72
N PHE A 681 24.85 35.92 -7.87
CA PHE A 681 24.14 35.26 -6.80
C PHE A 681 24.92 34.04 -6.28
N MET A 682 25.41 33.18 -7.19
CA MET A 682 26.21 32.01 -6.84
C MET A 682 27.51 32.32 -6.13
N LYS A 683 28.14 33.47 -6.41
CA LYS A 683 29.36 33.91 -5.70
C LYS A 683 29.10 34.33 -4.24
N GLN A 684 27.86 34.52 -3.84
CA GLN A 684 27.44 34.94 -2.51
C GLN A 684 26.90 33.77 -1.65
N GLN A 685 26.68 32.60 -2.26
CA GLN A 685 26.35 31.36 -1.58
C GLN A 685 27.62 30.63 -1.14
#